data_3aa2eff1e1f1a87ef49904dbc6eadf7b
#
_entry.id   3aa2eff1e1f1a87ef49904dbc6eadf7b
#
_cell.length_a   1.000
_cell.length_b   1.000
_cell.length_c   1.000
_cell.angle_alpha   90.00
_cell.angle_beta   90.00
_cell.angle_gamma   90.00
#
_symmetry.space_group_name_H-M   'P 1'
#
loop_
_entity.id
_entity.type
_entity.pdbx_description
1 polymer ?
#
loop_
_entity_poly.entity_id
_entity_poly.type
_entity_poly.pdbx_seq_one_letter_code
_entity_poly.pdbx_strand_id
1 'polypeptide(L)'
;MREFVLVSKRKLSKHIAFAIVAIGMVGGAAFVAVRRTATATETRPHSGPRGPAVLTSGRLNPTIRRLTAATAAHPQDARLWSDLSAVLYEHASTHHAPEDFCTALSAAQRALEIDPSLPEAAFNRAITLEALGLRTLARRAYTSYLVIDGAGVSADEARRRLGSMGVITEADSWRTAMPRLEDACRGGREDDARKIVLAFPQQSRSWAEGEYLARWGTLAESNVAEADRWLQVARCTGDALKAATGERLLADAVAAIDAAAPNSPTIRALATGHVNYRAGRIAYKNRDLTQATKLFRLARTDFAAGQSPMELVVGYYMGNVAYDRNEMRESLAILDAVAAHKQPGYLSLDAQIDWERSLVIGNLGGVLPALDAARQSMIAFNKLGERANAAQIGISAASMLSNLGRPADGWSTRLDLFREISRLGDPGLLEKALGSSAADEVFAGNWGAAAALYREISELHSVSARWRADALLWSAFARQRAGSGSSASDTLAAARAAAFSIADKDLRASTLDDVRFAEASLIREKDPRHAVALLDETIAYRRRGSVGARLIEAYVERARTRRSMGDEISAINDLNAAIEMLDKEPISLEFDMRNSFFGAGSGAFDEAIQLSASRSDVARAFELAERAQARVLLSRLTSRAPVPVTLSDVMARLPGNTAFVQLTTLPEQSLAIVIREGEFRSVFLPIGRREIDTLTDGLSAAAQDNDQADFERLSKRISDAVLAPIAQDLATADRWIIAADDHFAAIPFAALRDDVTDEYVVERATIVMSPSATTYVNQRPTPSSFRVALVIGDPAFDEQLFPTLPRLPAASDEARRIAKLYAGTTPLLGAAASRQRFLSAVTSADIIHIAAHAIGNERDALLSAIAMAPEHGDDGLVYLRDVAELRLEHAPVVVLAACGTTTSNNAGRPIHNFAQAFLVGGSSAVLGSLWNIDDESTRAFALAFHRQLHDGLSPAVALRDAQLSMLRSNNPARRTPAAWSAFQIYGTK
;
A
#
# COMPACT_ATOMS: atom_id res chain seq x y z
N MET A 1 15.92 -35.33 16.28
CA MET A 1 15.15 -34.63 15.22
C MET A 1 14.63 -33.28 15.71
N ARG A 2 15.49 -32.43 16.28
CA ARG A 2 15.16 -31.06 16.79
C ARG A 2 16.25 -30.02 16.53
N GLU A 3 17.24 -30.32 15.69
CA GLU A 3 18.40 -29.42 15.44
C GLU A 3 18.60 -28.97 13.99
N PHE A 4 17.64 -29.19 13.08
CA PHE A 4 17.81 -28.82 11.67
C PHE A 4 16.87 -27.71 11.16
N VAL A 5 16.13 -27.00 12.01
CA VAL A 5 15.17 -25.95 11.58
C VAL A 5 15.76 -24.52 11.69
N LEU A 6 17.01 -24.35 12.10
CA LEU A 6 17.54 -23.00 12.45
C LEU A 6 18.50 -22.35 11.43
N VAL A 7 18.69 -22.90 10.24
CA VAL A 7 19.71 -22.37 9.29
C VAL A 7 19.14 -21.53 8.14
N SER A 8 17.82 -21.57 7.88
CA SER A 8 17.22 -20.92 6.70
C SER A 8 16.71 -19.47 6.90
N LYS A 9 16.69 -18.93 8.14
CA LYS A 9 16.24 -17.55 8.43
C LYS A 9 17.35 -16.49 8.41
N ARG A 10 18.55 -16.85 7.99
CA ARG A 10 19.70 -15.94 7.98
C ARG A 10 19.74 -15.16 6.66
N LYS A 11 19.40 -13.89 6.69
CA LYS A 11 19.68 -12.82 5.74
C LYS A 11 18.47 -12.23 5.00
N LEU A 12 17.46 -11.77 5.71
CA LEU A 12 16.67 -10.65 5.17
C LEU A 12 16.97 -9.39 6.01
N SER A 13 17.57 -8.38 5.40
CA SER A 13 17.81 -7.10 6.07
C SER A 13 16.46 -6.37 6.29
N LYS A 14 16.38 -5.45 7.25
CA LYS A 14 15.21 -4.57 7.52
C LYS A 14 14.60 -3.91 6.25
N HIS A 15 15.28 -3.97 5.12
CA HIS A 15 14.92 -3.34 3.84
C HIS A 15 14.23 -4.28 2.85
N ILE A 16 14.12 -5.58 3.14
CA ILE A 16 13.49 -6.58 2.25
C ILE A 16 12.00 -6.71 2.54
N ALA A 17 11.54 -6.39 3.74
CA ALA A 17 10.11 -6.39 4.08
C ALA A 17 9.29 -5.50 3.13
N PHE A 18 9.81 -4.33 2.73
CA PHE A 18 9.14 -3.46 1.76
C PHE A 18 9.14 -3.96 0.31
N ALA A 19 10.09 -4.78 -0.10
CA ALA A 19 10.21 -5.26 -1.49
C ALA A 19 9.44 -6.58 -1.75
N ILE A 20 9.11 -7.36 -0.73
CA ILE A 20 8.50 -8.69 -0.86
C ILE A 20 6.97 -8.62 -1.09
N VAL A 21 6.32 -7.52 -0.69
CA VAL A 21 4.86 -7.33 -0.81
C VAL A 21 4.35 -7.27 -2.25
N ALA A 22 5.22 -6.96 -3.21
CA ALA A 22 4.78 -6.73 -4.59
C ALA A 22 4.59 -8.00 -5.47
N ILE A 23 4.94 -9.20 -5.00
CA ILE A 23 4.89 -10.41 -5.84
C ILE A 23 3.48 -11.03 -5.94
N GLY A 24 2.57 -10.68 -5.05
CA GLY A 24 1.25 -11.31 -4.94
C GLY A 24 0.20 -10.96 -5.99
N MET A 25 0.44 -10.01 -6.91
CA MET A 25 -0.59 -9.55 -7.84
C MET A 25 -0.32 -9.94 -9.31
N VAL A 26 0.13 -11.15 -9.59
CA VAL A 26 0.35 -11.62 -10.96
C VAL A 26 -0.74 -12.60 -11.39
N GLY A 27 -1.87 -12.07 -11.80
CA GLY A 27 -2.87 -12.80 -12.59
C GLY A 27 -2.80 -12.36 -14.06
N GLY A 28 -2.57 -13.29 -14.96
CA GLY A 28 -2.24 -13.09 -16.34
C GLY A 28 -3.18 -12.21 -17.17
N ALA A 29 -2.62 -11.52 -18.14
CA ALA A 29 -3.36 -10.94 -19.25
C ALA A 29 -2.66 -11.37 -20.55
N ALA A 30 -3.34 -12.22 -21.33
CA ALA A 30 -2.97 -12.50 -22.71
C ALA A 30 -3.62 -11.46 -23.64
N PHE A 31 -2.86 -11.00 -24.62
CA PHE A 31 -3.28 -10.05 -25.62
C PHE A 31 -4.06 -10.75 -26.74
N VAL A 32 -5.29 -10.30 -27.02
CA VAL A 32 -5.93 -10.50 -28.33
C VAL A 32 -6.08 -9.16 -29.02
N ALA A 33 -5.31 -8.95 -30.08
CA ALA A 33 -5.40 -7.78 -30.93
C ALA A 33 -6.64 -7.87 -31.83
N VAL A 34 -7.64 -7.04 -31.61
CA VAL A 34 -8.73 -6.83 -32.56
C VAL A 34 -8.37 -5.62 -33.44
N ARG A 35 -8.04 -5.93 -34.71
CA ARG A 35 -7.97 -4.91 -35.76
C ARG A 35 -9.37 -4.34 -36.02
N ARG A 36 -9.53 -3.05 -35.81
CA ARG A 36 -10.56 -2.27 -36.49
C ARG A 36 -9.90 -1.05 -37.16
N THR A 37 -9.97 -1.06 -38.45
CA THR A 37 -9.63 0.04 -39.36
C THR A 37 -10.65 1.17 -39.17
N ALA A 38 -10.20 2.31 -38.74
CA ALA A 38 -10.94 3.56 -38.92
C ALA A 38 -10.05 4.52 -39.70
N THR A 39 -10.53 4.88 -40.91
CA THR A 39 -9.97 5.89 -41.75
C THR A 39 -10.14 7.26 -41.12
N ALA A 40 -9.04 7.90 -40.77
CA ALA A 40 -9.02 9.33 -40.43
C ALA A 40 -8.06 10.04 -41.37
N THR A 41 -8.60 11.05 -42.01
CA THR A 41 -7.95 11.97 -42.94
C THR A 41 -6.74 12.66 -42.34
N GLU A 42 -5.62 12.52 -43.02
CA GLU A 42 -4.36 13.18 -42.72
C GLU A 42 -4.45 14.70 -42.79
N THR A 43 -4.04 15.37 -41.71
CA THR A 43 -3.39 16.68 -41.79
C THR A 43 -2.05 16.60 -41.09
N ARG A 44 -0.98 16.47 -41.86
CA ARG A 44 0.40 16.59 -41.41
C ARG A 44 0.67 18.01 -40.89
N PRO A 45 1.21 18.22 -39.69
CA PRO A 45 1.92 19.46 -39.37
C PRO A 45 3.40 19.30 -39.70
N HIS A 46 3.92 20.30 -40.38
CA HIS A 46 5.32 20.42 -40.77
C HIS A 46 6.26 20.44 -39.56
N SER A 47 7.32 19.62 -39.65
CA SER A 47 8.43 19.53 -38.73
C SER A 47 9.41 20.69 -38.90
N GLY A 48 9.48 21.56 -37.91
CA GLY A 48 10.64 22.40 -37.63
C GLY A 48 10.98 22.26 -36.14
N PRO A 49 12.26 22.42 -35.74
CA PRO A 49 12.66 22.24 -34.33
C PRO A 49 12.01 23.34 -33.50
N ARG A 50 10.97 22.98 -32.77
CA ARG A 50 10.34 23.87 -31.79
C ARG A 50 11.01 23.60 -30.42
N GLY A 51 11.65 24.65 -29.89
CA GLY A 51 11.90 24.75 -28.48
C GLY A 51 10.61 24.55 -27.69
N PRO A 52 10.67 24.23 -26.37
CA PRO A 52 9.49 23.89 -25.59
C PRO A 52 8.43 24.97 -25.74
N ALA A 53 7.32 24.62 -26.41
CA ALA A 53 6.18 25.52 -26.51
C ALA A 53 5.56 25.62 -25.11
N VAL A 54 5.65 26.80 -24.49
CA VAL A 54 4.95 27.14 -23.26
C VAL A 54 3.44 26.99 -23.50
N LEU A 55 2.88 25.86 -23.08
CA LEU A 55 1.45 25.61 -23.12
C LEU A 55 0.80 26.31 -21.92
N THR A 56 -0.28 27.04 -22.18
CA THR A 56 -1.08 27.64 -21.10
C THR A 56 -1.79 26.56 -20.29
N SER A 57 -1.84 26.72 -18.96
CA SER A 57 -2.29 25.72 -17.96
C SER A 57 -3.61 24.99 -18.31
N GLY A 58 -4.59 25.65 -18.89
CA GLY A 58 -5.89 25.06 -19.25
C GLY A 58 -5.87 24.04 -20.40
N ARG A 59 -4.72 23.82 -21.08
CA ARG A 59 -4.60 22.89 -22.20
C ARG A 59 -3.75 21.65 -21.94
N LEU A 60 -3.08 21.56 -20.77
CA LEU A 60 -2.14 20.47 -20.49
C LEU A 60 -2.85 19.13 -20.27
N ASN A 61 -3.87 19.06 -19.43
CA ASN A 61 -4.61 17.81 -19.16
C ASN A 61 -5.24 17.17 -20.41
N PRO A 62 -5.92 17.91 -21.30
CA PRO A 62 -6.39 17.34 -22.57
C PRO A 62 -5.25 16.86 -23.47
N THR A 63 -4.10 17.54 -23.45
CA THR A 63 -2.93 17.15 -24.25
C THR A 63 -2.29 15.87 -23.70
N ILE A 64 -2.17 15.73 -22.38
CA ILE A 64 -1.69 14.50 -21.74
C ILE A 64 -2.60 13.32 -22.13
N ARG A 65 -3.93 13.45 -21.97
CA ARG A 65 -4.89 12.40 -22.35
C ARG A 65 -4.75 12.00 -23.83
N ARG A 66 -4.63 12.98 -24.72
CA ARG A 66 -4.46 12.72 -26.16
C ARG A 66 -3.15 11.99 -26.47
N LEU A 67 -2.03 12.40 -25.86
CA LEU A 67 -0.73 11.76 -26.07
C LEU A 67 -0.69 10.37 -25.45
N THR A 68 -1.29 10.17 -24.30
CA THR A 68 -1.42 8.85 -23.67
C THR A 68 -2.21 7.88 -24.56
N ALA A 69 -3.33 8.35 -25.14
CA ALA A 69 -4.09 7.55 -26.11
C ALA A 69 -3.28 7.27 -27.38
N ALA A 70 -2.52 8.26 -27.89
CA ALA A 70 -1.67 8.08 -29.06
C ALA A 70 -0.52 7.11 -28.84
N THR A 71 0.16 7.16 -27.68
CA THR A 71 1.21 6.20 -27.33
C THR A 71 0.67 4.78 -27.14
N ALA A 72 -0.56 4.64 -26.64
CA ALA A 72 -1.22 3.34 -26.55
C ALA A 72 -1.57 2.77 -27.95
N ALA A 73 -2.00 3.64 -28.89
CA ALA A 73 -2.28 3.24 -30.27
C ALA A 73 -1.02 2.96 -31.11
N HIS A 74 0.07 3.67 -30.84
CA HIS A 74 1.35 3.55 -31.55
C HIS A 74 2.52 3.33 -30.57
N PRO A 75 2.59 2.18 -29.90
CA PRO A 75 3.52 1.94 -28.78
C PRO A 75 5.02 1.86 -29.20
N GLN A 76 5.32 1.82 -30.51
CA GLN A 76 6.66 1.81 -31.06
C GLN A 76 7.10 3.17 -31.67
N ASP A 77 6.32 4.25 -31.47
CA ASP A 77 6.71 5.58 -31.89
C ASP A 77 7.45 6.32 -30.77
N ALA A 78 8.79 6.38 -30.90
CA ALA A 78 9.65 7.03 -29.90
C ALA A 78 9.36 8.51 -29.72
N ARG A 79 8.92 9.22 -30.78
CA ARG A 79 8.63 10.65 -30.70
C ARG A 79 7.39 10.93 -29.89
N LEU A 80 6.34 10.13 -30.05
CA LEU A 80 5.12 10.26 -29.21
C LEU A 80 5.43 10.08 -27.72
N TRP A 81 6.30 9.11 -27.38
CA TRP A 81 6.74 8.93 -26.01
C TRP A 81 7.60 10.09 -25.49
N SER A 82 8.46 10.66 -26.32
CA SER A 82 9.24 11.86 -25.99
C SER A 82 8.36 13.08 -25.78
N ASP A 83 7.35 13.29 -26.65
CA ASP A 83 6.38 14.38 -26.52
C ASP A 83 5.54 14.24 -25.24
N LEU A 84 5.08 13.02 -24.91
CA LEU A 84 4.38 12.74 -23.66
C LEU A 84 5.26 13.07 -22.44
N SER A 85 6.54 12.68 -22.47
CA SER A 85 7.49 13.00 -21.41
C SER A 85 7.62 14.51 -21.20
N ALA A 86 7.75 15.30 -22.27
CA ALA A 86 7.88 16.75 -22.19
C ALA A 86 6.63 17.41 -21.58
N VAL A 87 5.43 16.98 -21.99
CA VAL A 87 4.17 17.54 -21.48
C VAL A 87 3.93 17.17 -20.03
N LEU A 88 4.26 15.94 -19.61
CA LEU A 88 4.19 15.51 -18.21
C LEU A 88 5.16 16.28 -17.33
N TYR A 89 6.40 16.50 -17.79
CA TYR A 89 7.38 17.32 -17.08
C TYR A 89 6.86 18.77 -16.88
N GLU A 90 6.28 19.37 -17.90
CA GLU A 90 5.70 20.72 -17.82
C GLU A 90 4.52 20.75 -16.85
N HIS A 91 3.65 19.75 -16.89
CA HIS A 91 2.52 19.63 -15.98
C HIS A 91 3.00 19.51 -14.53
N ALA A 92 3.94 18.59 -14.25
CA ALA A 92 4.53 18.43 -12.92
C ALA A 92 5.12 19.74 -12.38
N SER A 93 5.80 20.51 -13.25
CA SER A 93 6.49 21.75 -12.89
C SER A 93 5.53 22.91 -12.62
N THR A 94 4.40 22.99 -13.34
CA THR A 94 3.50 24.16 -13.32
C THR A 94 2.27 23.97 -12.44
N HIS A 95 1.83 22.73 -12.21
CA HIS A 95 0.59 22.42 -11.47
C HIS A 95 0.81 21.77 -10.11
N HIS A 96 2.06 21.75 -9.61
CA HIS A 96 2.40 21.10 -8.35
C HIS A 96 1.95 19.63 -8.28
N ALA A 97 2.14 18.91 -9.41
CA ALA A 97 1.85 17.48 -9.55
C ALA A 97 3.16 16.67 -9.57
N PRO A 98 3.91 16.57 -8.45
CA PRO A 98 5.25 15.99 -8.42
C PRO A 98 5.31 14.52 -8.82
N GLU A 99 4.21 13.79 -8.71
CA GLU A 99 4.04 12.39 -9.15
C GLU A 99 4.24 12.23 -10.66
N ASP A 100 3.92 13.24 -11.46
CA ASP A 100 4.07 13.19 -12.92
C ASP A 100 5.52 13.18 -13.38
N PHE A 101 6.49 13.62 -12.55
CA PHE A 101 7.90 13.50 -12.91
C PHE A 101 8.34 12.05 -13.13
N CYS A 102 7.80 11.09 -12.36
CA CYS A 102 8.13 9.68 -12.57
C CYS A 102 7.52 9.13 -13.85
N THR A 103 6.31 9.55 -14.17
CA THR A 103 5.66 9.19 -15.44
C THR A 103 6.39 9.82 -16.63
N ALA A 104 6.87 11.06 -16.50
CA ALA A 104 7.71 11.73 -17.50
C ALA A 104 9.04 11.00 -17.71
N LEU A 105 9.70 10.55 -16.62
CA LEU A 105 10.92 9.74 -16.69
C LEU A 105 10.68 8.42 -17.42
N SER A 106 9.58 7.74 -17.10
CA SER A 106 9.17 6.50 -17.76
C SER A 106 8.97 6.69 -19.27
N ALA A 107 8.26 7.74 -19.67
CA ALA A 107 8.01 8.06 -21.08
C ALA A 107 9.32 8.37 -21.82
N ALA A 108 10.24 9.15 -21.22
CA ALA A 108 11.55 9.44 -21.82
C ALA A 108 12.40 8.17 -21.97
N GLN A 109 12.40 7.30 -20.96
CA GLN A 109 13.13 6.02 -21.03
C GLN A 109 12.53 5.10 -22.10
N ARG A 110 11.19 5.05 -22.22
CA ARG A 110 10.53 4.26 -23.27
C ARG A 110 10.89 4.76 -24.66
N ALA A 111 10.93 6.07 -24.86
CA ALA A 111 11.40 6.66 -26.11
C ALA A 111 12.83 6.22 -26.46
N LEU A 112 13.75 6.25 -25.49
CA LEU A 112 15.16 5.83 -25.66
C LEU A 112 15.34 4.31 -25.84
N GLU A 113 14.41 3.50 -25.36
CA GLU A 113 14.39 2.06 -25.64
C GLU A 113 14.06 1.74 -27.09
N ILE A 114 13.19 2.58 -27.69
CA ILE A 114 12.75 2.44 -29.08
C ILE A 114 13.81 3.05 -30.02
N ASP A 115 14.27 4.27 -29.69
CA ASP A 115 15.31 4.99 -30.44
C ASP A 115 16.37 5.55 -29.45
N PRO A 116 17.47 4.83 -29.21
CA PRO A 116 18.55 5.29 -28.33
C PRO A 116 19.25 6.57 -28.78
N SER A 117 19.09 6.95 -30.05
CA SER A 117 19.70 8.14 -30.65
C SER A 117 18.80 9.38 -30.66
N LEU A 118 17.58 9.30 -30.10
CA LEU A 118 16.62 10.41 -30.08
C LEU A 118 17.04 11.50 -29.09
N PRO A 119 17.53 12.68 -29.56
CA PRO A 119 18.09 13.71 -28.68
C PRO A 119 17.06 14.28 -27.70
N GLU A 120 15.82 14.51 -28.16
CA GLU A 120 14.75 15.08 -27.35
C GLU A 120 14.44 14.16 -26.14
N ALA A 121 14.38 12.87 -26.33
CA ALA A 121 14.14 11.92 -25.26
C ALA A 121 15.31 11.88 -24.26
N ALA A 122 16.57 11.93 -24.74
CA ALA A 122 17.75 11.98 -23.91
C ALA A 122 17.80 13.26 -23.06
N PHE A 123 17.43 14.39 -23.62
CA PHE A 123 17.33 15.66 -22.89
C PHE A 123 16.16 15.62 -21.87
N ASN A 124 14.99 15.12 -22.28
CA ASN A 124 13.83 14.98 -21.39
C ASN A 124 14.15 14.09 -20.18
N ARG A 125 14.85 12.96 -20.38
CA ARG A 125 15.32 12.14 -19.26
C ARG A 125 16.23 12.95 -18.32
N ALA A 126 17.17 13.73 -18.86
CA ALA A 126 18.12 14.47 -18.04
C ALA A 126 17.45 15.57 -17.20
N ILE A 127 16.55 16.38 -17.78
CA ILE A 127 15.84 17.43 -17.03
C ILE A 127 14.89 16.85 -15.99
N THR A 128 14.28 15.70 -16.27
CA THR A 128 13.37 15.03 -15.33
C THR A 128 14.15 14.46 -14.13
N LEU A 129 15.31 13.85 -14.35
CA LEU A 129 16.18 13.40 -13.26
C LEU A 129 16.69 14.55 -12.40
N GLU A 130 16.95 15.72 -13.03
CA GLU A 130 17.31 16.94 -12.30
C GLU A 130 16.17 17.46 -11.45
N ALA A 131 14.95 17.52 -11.99
CA ALA A 131 13.75 17.94 -11.28
C ALA A 131 13.42 17.01 -10.10
N LEU A 132 13.63 15.70 -10.26
CA LEU A 132 13.56 14.72 -9.18
C LEU A 132 14.64 14.92 -8.10
N GLY A 133 15.64 15.80 -8.31
CA GLY A 133 16.75 16.01 -7.38
C GLY A 133 17.85 14.93 -7.45
N LEU A 134 17.82 14.05 -8.42
CA LEU A 134 18.73 12.92 -8.60
C LEU A 134 20.01 13.36 -9.31
N ARG A 135 20.77 14.27 -8.68
CA ARG A 135 21.91 15.00 -9.30
C ARG A 135 22.95 14.10 -9.98
N THR A 136 23.33 13.01 -9.34
CA THR A 136 24.32 12.07 -9.91
C THR A 136 23.83 11.44 -11.20
N LEU A 137 22.55 11.02 -11.24
CA LEU A 137 21.94 10.41 -12.40
C LEU A 137 21.67 11.45 -13.50
N ALA A 138 21.22 12.66 -13.12
CA ALA A 138 21.02 13.78 -14.04
C ALA A 138 22.33 14.18 -14.75
N ARG A 139 23.45 14.27 -14.01
CA ARG A 139 24.76 14.55 -14.60
C ARG A 139 25.14 13.55 -15.68
N ARG A 140 24.93 12.25 -15.41
CA ARG A 140 25.17 11.20 -16.40
C ARG A 140 24.26 11.34 -17.61
N ALA A 141 22.96 11.59 -17.38
CA ALA A 141 22.00 11.75 -18.46
C ALA A 141 22.35 12.93 -19.36
N TYR A 142 22.73 14.09 -18.78
CA TYR A 142 23.24 15.23 -19.59
C TYR A 142 24.51 14.91 -20.35
N THR A 143 25.44 14.18 -19.74
CA THR A 143 26.68 13.75 -20.43
C THR A 143 26.33 12.83 -21.61
N SER A 144 25.40 11.87 -21.41
CA SER A 144 24.93 10.98 -22.48
C SER A 144 24.21 11.77 -23.60
N TYR A 145 23.36 12.74 -23.24
CA TYR A 145 22.74 13.62 -24.22
C TYR A 145 23.76 14.37 -25.07
N LEU A 146 24.79 14.98 -24.45
CA LEU A 146 25.83 15.73 -25.19
C LEU A 146 26.67 14.85 -26.10
N VAL A 147 26.71 13.53 -25.88
CA VAL A 147 27.34 12.56 -26.83
C VAL A 147 26.40 12.34 -28.03
N ILE A 148 25.10 12.31 -27.82
CA ILE A 148 24.10 12.11 -28.89
C ILE A 148 23.99 13.39 -29.74
N ASP A 149 23.83 14.56 -29.09
CA ASP A 149 23.63 15.84 -29.73
C ASP A 149 24.38 16.98 -29.03
N GLY A 150 25.68 17.01 -29.25
CA GLY A 150 26.57 18.03 -28.65
C GLY A 150 26.50 19.42 -29.27
N ALA A 151 25.79 19.60 -30.40
CA ALA A 151 25.67 20.86 -31.15
C ALA A 151 24.22 21.32 -31.37
N GLY A 152 23.25 20.60 -30.89
CA GLY A 152 21.83 20.89 -31.04
C GLY A 152 21.33 22.06 -30.19
N VAL A 153 20.08 22.40 -30.38
CA VAL A 153 19.45 23.57 -29.73
C VAL A 153 19.52 23.53 -28.21
N SER A 154 19.44 22.36 -27.60
CA SER A 154 19.47 22.18 -26.15
C SER A 154 20.87 21.90 -25.57
N ALA A 155 21.92 21.81 -26.43
CA ALA A 155 23.26 21.46 -25.99
C ALA A 155 23.87 22.51 -25.05
N ASP A 156 23.68 23.79 -25.32
CA ASP A 156 24.17 24.87 -24.47
C ASP A 156 23.44 24.91 -23.12
N GLU A 157 22.14 24.61 -23.11
CA GLU A 157 21.37 24.48 -21.88
C GLU A 157 21.88 23.28 -21.05
N ALA A 158 22.09 22.13 -21.70
CA ALA A 158 22.64 20.93 -21.04
C ALA A 158 24.01 21.22 -20.42
N ARG A 159 24.89 21.94 -21.12
CA ARG A 159 26.22 22.36 -20.59
C ARG A 159 26.09 23.31 -19.39
N ARG A 160 25.18 24.30 -19.48
CA ARG A 160 24.93 25.24 -18.35
C ARG A 160 24.45 24.49 -17.11
N ARG A 161 23.44 23.61 -17.28
CA ARG A 161 22.89 22.80 -16.17
C ARG A 161 23.94 21.86 -15.58
N LEU A 162 24.69 21.16 -16.42
CA LEU A 162 25.79 20.28 -15.99
C LEU A 162 26.87 21.07 -15.22
N GLY A 163 27.21 22.27 -15.67
CA GLY A 163 28.17 23.16 -15.00
C GLY A 163 27.67 23.65 -13.64
N SER A 164 26.38 24.01 -13.54
CA SER A 164 25.76 24.47 -12.30
C SER A 164 25.66 23.41 -11.21
N MET A 165 25.66 22.13 -11.59
CA MET A 165 25.56 21.01 -10.63
C MET A 165 26.84 20.83 -9.78
N GLY A 166 27.97 21.45 -10.14
CA GLY A 166 29.23 21.31 -9.44
C GLY A 166 29.77 19.89 -9.44
N VAL A 167 31.03 19.74 -9.00
CA VAL A 167 31.59 18.40 -8.72
C VAL A 167 31.13 18.04 -7.30
N ILE A 168 30.53 16.86 -7.12
CA ILE A 168 30.31 16.29 -5.79
C ILE A 168 31.70 15.90 -5.30
N THR A 169 32.30 16.74 -4.45
CA THR A 169 33.52 16.38 -3.71
C THR A 169 33.13 15.26 -2.74
N GLU A 170 33.90 14.17 -2.71
CA GLU A 170 33.81 13.20 -1.62
C GLU A 170 33.93 13.99 -0.31
N ALA A 171 32.84 14.04 0.46
CA ALA A 171 32.89 14.60 1.80
C ALA A 171 33.89 13.79 2.61
N ASP A 172 34.66 14.44 3.51
CA ASP A 172 35.52 13.75 4.47
C ASP A 172 34.74 12.56 5.06
N SER A 173 35.24 11.36 4.86
CA SER A 173 34.54 10.18 5.39
C SER A 173 34.76 10.11 6.91
N TRP A 174 33.81 9.59 7.65
CA TRP A 174 33.97 9.31 9.08
C TRP A 174 35.25 8.55 9.39
N ARG A 175 35.66 7.64 8.50
CA ARG A 175 36.91 6.88 8.62
C ARG A 175 38.14 7.78 8.71
N THR A 176 38.15 8.90 7.99
CA THR A 176 39.23 9.89 8.02
C THR A 176 39.09 10.87 9.19
N ALA A 177 37.86 11.21 9.56
CA ALA A 177 37.56 12.16 10.63
C ALA A 177 37.74 11.56 12.03
N MET A 178 37.42 10.29 12.24
CA MET A 178 37.50 9.61 13.53
C MET A 178 38.88 9.67 14.20
N PRO A 179 40.00 9.30 13.52
CA PRO A 179 41.32 9.40 14.14
C PRO A 179 41.70 10.85 14.50
N ARG A 180 41.25 11.83 13.74
CA ARG A 180 41.46 13.26 14.02
C ARG A 180 40.67 13.68 15.26
N LEU A 181 39.44 13.17 15.46
CA LEU A 181 38.66 13.40 16.67
C LEU A 181 39.39 12.82 17.90
N GLU A 182 39.86 11.59 17.83
CA GLU A 182 40.62 10.93 18.90
C GLU A 182 41.87 11.74 19.27
N ASP A 183 42.63 12.14 18.27
CA ASP A 183 43.84 12.96 18.46
C ASP A 183 43.51 14.37 19.04
N ALA A 184 42.47 15.02 18.58
CA ALA A 184 42.03 16.32 19.11
C ALA A 184 41.63 16.19 20.58
N CYS A 185 40.85 15.16 20.95
CA CYS A 185 40.43 14.91 22.31
C CYS A 185 41.59 14.58 23.26
N ARG A 186 42.53 13.73 22.83
CA ARG A 186 43.74 13.42 23.61
C ARG A 186 44.67 14.61 23.76
N GLY A 187 44.71 15.51 22.78
CA GLY A 187 45.53 16.73 22.76
C GLY A 187 44.88 17.94 23.41
N GLY A 188 43.67 17.84 23.98
CA GLY A 188 42.95 18.96 24.60
C GLY A 188 42.50 20.06 23.61
N ARG A 189 42.37 19.72 22.31
CA ARG A 189 41.96 20.68 21.28
C ARG A 189 40.43 20.65 21.11
N GLU A 190 39.72 21.22 22.08
CA GLU A 190 38.26 21.16 22.16
C GLU A 190 37.54 21.75 20.92
N ASP A 191 38.07 22.89 20.40
CA ASP A 191 37.48 23.52 19.19
C ASP A 191 37.59 22.63 17.93
N ASP A 192 38.69 21.90 17.79
CA ASP A 192 38.85 20.97 16.66
C ASP A 192 37.93 19.72 16.82
N ALA A 193 37.84 19.19 18.04
CA ALA A 193 36.92 18.13 18.36
C ALA A 193 35.46 18.53 18.08
N ARG A 194 35.07 19.76 18.49
CA ARG A 194 33.74 20.31 18.26
C ARG A 194 33.42 20.44 16.76
N LYS A 195 34.36 20.92 15.95
CA LYS A 195 34.17 21.02 14.49
C LYS A 195 33.91 19.64 13.86
N ILE A 196 34.66 18.62 14.29
CA ILE A 196 34.47 17.24 13.79
C ILE A 196 33.14 16.67 14.24
N VAL A 197 32.75 16.85 15.50
CA VAL A 197 31.46 16.40 16.05
C VAL A 197 30.29 17.07 15.31
N LEU A 198 30.38 18.39 15.01
CA LEU A 198 29.36 19.08 14.22
C LEU A 198 29.22 18.55 12.79
N ALA A 199 30.34 18.12 12.20
CA ALA A 199 30.33 17.54 10.85
C ALA A 199 29.77 16.09 10.84
N PHE A 200 29.93 15.34 11.94
CA PHE A 200 29.58 13.92 12.06
C PHE A 200 28.87 13.61 13.40
N PRO A 201 27.77 14.29 13.75
CA PRO A 201 27.17 14.15 15.08
C PRO A 201 26.69 12.73 15.39
N GLN A 202 26.00 12.10 14.44
CA GLN A 202 25.51 10.73 14.57
C GLN A 202 26.65 9.72 14.77
N GLN A 203 27.67 9.80 13.92
CA GLN A 203 28.82 8.90 13.95
C GLN A 203 29.63 9.08 15.24
N SER A 204 29.89 10.32 15.62
CA SER A 204 30.61 10.64 16.85
C SER A 204 29.91 10.08 18.09
N ARG A 205 28.60 10.31 18.20
CA ARG A 205 27.77 9.78 19.30
C ARG A 205 27.77 8.23 19.31
N SER A 206 27.37 7.63 18.21
CA SER A 206 27.21 6.17 18.12
C SER A 206 28.54 5.43 18.33
N TRP A 207 29.65 6.05 17.88
CA TRP A 207 30.98 5.47 18.09
C TRP A 207 31.45 5.59 19.53
N ALA A 208 31.24 6.74 20.16
CA ALA A 208 31.60 6.92 21.55
C ALA A 208 30.83 6.00 22.51
N GLU A 209 29.51 5.91 22.33
CA GLU A 209 28.65 4.99 23.10
C GLU A 209 29.05 3.53 22.90
N GLY A 210 29.36 3.13 21.68
CA GLY A 210 29.61 1.73 21.32
C GLY A 210 31.05 1.28 21.36
N GLU A 211 32.01 2.15 21.07
CA GLU A 211 33.43 1.74 20.94
C GLU A 211 34.32 2.36 22.03
N TYR A 212 34.26 3.67 22.28
CA TYR A 212 35.18 4.28 23.25
C TYR A 212 34.90 3.81 24.67
N LEU A 213 33.63 3.81 25.10
CA LEU A 213 33.27 3.34 26.42
C LEU A 213 33.45 1.82 26.59
N ALA A 214 33.31 1.03 25.53
CA ALA A 214 33.61 -0.39 25.58
C ALA A 214 35.11 -0.68 25.68
N ARG A 215 35.98 0.13 25.00
CA ARG A 215 37.44 0.02 25.15
C ARG A 215 37.87 0.41 26.58
N TRP A 216 37.26 1.47 27.12
CA TRP A 216 37.43 1.79 28.52
C TRP A 216 37.09 0.59 29.40
N GLY A 217 35.87 0.03 29.27
CA GLY A 217 35.42 -1.09 30.09
C GLY A 217 36.28 -2.33 29.96
N THR A 218 36.81 -2.64 28.77
CA THR A 218 37.73 -3.80 28.60
C THR A 218 39.05 -3.62 29.35
N LEU A 219 39.52 -2.40 29.50
CA LEU A 219 40.83 -2.09 30.08
C LEU A 219 40.74 -1.64 31.55
N ALA A 220 39.56 -1.35 32.04
CA ALA A 220 39.33 -0.70 33.34
C ALA A 220 40.03 -1.41 34.53
N GLU A 221 40.18 -2.76 34.48
CA GLU A 221 40.87 -3.53 35.52
C GLU A 221 42.30 -3.92 35.14
N SER A 222 42.60 -4.05 33.83
CA SER A 222 43.90 -4.60 33.36
C SER A 222 44.93 -3.51 32.98
N ASN A 223 44.46 -2.34 32.53
CA ASN A 223 45.33 -1.23 32.17
C ASN A 223 44.61 0.12 32.35
N VAL A 224 44.55 0.56 33.61
CA VAL A 224 43.85 1.78 34.05
C VAL A 224 44.29 3.02 33.27
N ALA A 225 45.59 3.18 33.06
CA ALA A 225 46.12 4.35 32.36
C ALA A 225 45.66 4.46 30.89
N GLU A 226 45.52 3.35 30.18
CA GLU A 226 45.01 3.31 28.84
C GLU A 226 43.47 3.40 28.83
N ALA A 227 42.81 2.82 29.83
CA ALA A 227 41.35 2.99 30.04
C ALA A 227 41.00 4.48 30.21
N ASP A 228 41.72 5.20 31.05
CA ASP A 228 41.51 6.65 31.30
C ASP A 228 41.63 7.47 29.99
N ARG A 229 42.57 7.13 29.13
CA ARG A 229 42.70 7.77 27.80
C ARG A 229 41.45 7.59 26.94
N TRP A 230 40.82 6.40 26.93
CA TRP A 230 39.59 6.16 26.18
C TRP A 230 38.41 6.86 26.84
N LEU A 231 38.34 6.91 28.16
CA LEU A 231 37.34 7.68 28.90
C LEU A 231 37.45 9.20 28.60
N GLN A 232 38.69 9.72 28.52
CA GLN A 232 38.93 11.10 28.12
C GLN A 232 38.39 11.40 26.70
N VAL A 233 38.59 10.48 25.74
CA VAL A 233 38.04 10.65 24.39
C VAL A 233 36.51 10.63 24.40
N ALA A 234 35.90 9.72 25.18
CA ALA A 234 34.44 9.67 25.34
C ALA A 234 33.90 10.96 26.00
N ARG A 235 34.56 11.47 27.04
CA ARG A 235 34.20 12.73 27.73
C ARG A 235 34.24 13.90 26.77
N CYS A 236 35.38 14.10 26.11
CA CYS A 236 35.55 15.17 25.13
C CYS A 236 34.48 15.13 24.02
N THR A 237 34.14 13.92 23.53
CA THR A 237 33.07 13.73 22.52
C THR A 237 31.72 14.09 23.10
N GLY A 238 31.41 13.68 24.35
CA GLY A 238 30.15 13.98 25.03
C GLY A 238 29.97 15.48 25.30
N ASP A 239 31.05 16.14 25.77
CA ASP A 239 31.04 17.59 25.99
C ASP A 239 30.87 18.39 24.67
N ALA A 240 31.51 17.93 23.60
CA ALA A 240 31.38 18.53 22.29
C ALA A 240 29.95 18.36 21.72
N LEU A 241 29.34 17.20 21.89
CA LEU A 241 27.92 16.93 21.51
C LEU A 241 26.98 17.83 22.31
N LYS A 242 27.15 17.88 23.64
CA LYS A 242 26.34 18.72 24.51
C LYS A 242 26.44 20.21 24.15
N ALA A 243 27.64 20.68 23.89
CA ALA A 243 27.88 22.10 23.51
C ALA A 243 27.35 22.40 22.09
N ALA A 244 27.38 21.44 21.19
CA ALA A 244 27.02 21.63 19.79
C ALA A 244 25.50 21.51 19.56
N THR A 245 24.82 20.53 20.21
CA THR A 245 23.45 20.13 19.91
C THR A 245 22.52 20.12 21.14
N GLY A 246 23.05 20.22 22.34
CA GLY A 246 22.31 20.05 23.58
C GLY A 246 22.12 18.57 23.99
N GLU A 247 22.69 17.61 23.26
CA GLU A 247 22.60 16.18 23.56
C GLU A 247 23.46 15.82 24.78
N ARG A 248 22.84 15.29 25.83
CA ARG A 248 23.49 15.07 27.13
C ARG A 248 23.81 13.63 27.46
N LEU A 249 23.18 12.65 26.84
CA LEU A 249 23.18 11.26 27.28
C LEU A 249 24.61 10.69 27.43
N LEU A 250 25.48 10.95 26.44
CA LEU A 250 26.86 10.48 26.50
C LEU A 250 27.65 11.15 27.63
N ALA A 251 27.47 12.46 27.83
CA ALA A 251 28.14 13.21 28.92
C ALA A 251 27.66 12.67 30.29
N ASP A 252 26.37 12.44 30.45
CA ASP A 252 25.80 11.90 31.69
C ASP A 252 26.22 10.42 31.92
N ALA A 253 26.41 9.62 30.86
CA ALA A 253 26.97 8.28 30.96
C ALA A 253 28.43 8.28 31.42
N VAL A 254 29.24 9.22 30.95
CA VAL A 254 30.61 9.42 31.43
C VAL A 254 30.60 9.90 32.88
N ALA A 255 29.71 10.85 33.23
CA ALA A 255 29.58 11.32 34.60
C ALA A 255 29.22 10.23 35.61
N ALA A 256 28.43 9.23 35.20
CA ALA A 256 28.14 8.05 36.04
C ALA A 256 29.41 7.20 36.32
N ILE A 257 30.31 7.13 35.33
CA ILE A 257 31.62 6.47 35.51
C ILE A 257 32.50 7.28 36.47
N ASP A 258 32.56 8.58 36.30
CA ASP A 258 33.39 9.47 37.13
C ASP A 258 32.92 9.52 38.60
N ALA A 259 31.62 9.37 38.82
CA ALA A 259 31.03 9.32 40.16
C ALA A 259 31.28 8.01 40.91
N ALA A 260 31.65 6.94 40.19
CA ALA A 260 31.88 5.61 40.79
C ALA A 260 33.27 5.53 41.46
N ALA A 261 33.29 5.01 42.68
CA ALA A 261 34.57 4.84 43.41
C ALA A 261 35.51 3.86 42.69
N PRO A 262 36.80 4.15 42.59
CA PRO A 262 37.79 3.21 41.99
C PRO A 262 37.68 1.80 42.62
N ASN A 263 37.79 0.78 41.79
CA ASN A 263 37.72 -0.63 42.18
C ASN A 263 36.41 -1.06 42.88
N SER A 264 35.36 -0.22 42.82
CA SER A 264 34.05 -0.54 43.40
C SER A 264 33.28 -1.58 42.55
N PRO A 265 32.28 -2.26 43.14
CA PRO A 265 31.36 -3.07 42.35
C PRO A 265 30.66 -2.25 41.23
N THR A 266 30.39 -1.00 41.49
CA THR A 266 29.76 -0.06 40.53
C THR A 266 30.63 0.18 39.28
N ILE A 267 31.94 0.43 39.47
CA ILE A 267 32.85 0.64 38.30
C ILE A 267 32.97 -0.64 37.46
N ARG A 268 32.98 -1.83 38.14
CA ARG A 268 33.01 -3.12 37.44
C ARG A 268 31.72 -3.36 36.65
N ALA A 269 30.58 -3.05 37.25
CA ALA A 269 29.28 -3.17 36.57
C ALA A 269 29.24 -2.26 35.35
N LEU A 270 29.64 -0.98 35.49
CA LEU A 270 29.68 -0.05 34.33
C LEU A 270 30.61 -0.57 33.24
N ALA A 271 31.81 -1.04 33.59
CA ALA A 271 32.78 -1.58 32.63
C ALA A 271 32.19 -2.78 31.86
N THR A 272 31.66 -3.76 32.60
CA THR A 272 31.02 -4.96 32.02
C THR A 272 29.82 -4.59 31.18
N GLY A 273 29.01 -3.63 31.64
CA GLY A 273 27.84 -3.12 30.92
C GLY A 273 28.17 -2.57 29.52
N HIS A 274 29.22 -1.76 29.41
CA HIS A 274 29.67 -1.22 28.13
C HIS A 274 30.23 -2.32 27.20
N VAL A 275 30.97 -3.31 27.74
CA VAL A 275 31.44 -4.44 26.93
C VAL A 275 30.28 -5.29 26.41
N ASN A 276 29.32 -5.62 27.29
CA ASN A 276 28.11 -6.37 26.91
C ASN A 276 27.25 -5.59 25.89
N TYR A 277 27.08 -4.29 26.06
CA TYR A 277 26.35 -3.42 25.13
C TYR A 277 26.96 -3.46 23.72
N ARG A 278 28.28 -3.28 23.63
CA ARG A 278 28.98 -3.37 22.33
C ARG A 278 28.80 -4.75 21.70
N ALA A 279 28.99 -5.81 22.45
CA ALA A 279 28.82 -7.19 21.96
C ALA A 279 27.37 -7.44 21.53
N GLY A 280 26.39 -6.93 22.28
CA GLY A 280 24.96 -6.99 21.95
C GLY A 280 24.64 -6.27 20.63
N ARG A 281 25.20 -5.08 20.40
CA ARG A 281 25.07 -4.35 19.12
C ARG A 281 25.67 -5.11 17.93
N ILE A 282 26.82 -5.77 18.12
CA ILE A 282 27.43 -6.60 17.10
C ILE A 282 26.53 -7.81 16.79
N ALA A 283 26.03 -8.52 17.80
CA ALA A 283 25.10 -9.64 17.64
C ALA A 283 23.81 -9.18 16.92
N TYR A 284 23.25 -8.04 17.32
CA TYR A 284 22.08 -7.44 16.68
C TYR A 284 22.32 -7.11 15.19
N LYS A 285 23.45 -6.48 14.89
CA LYS A 285 23.85 -6.17 13.50
C LYS A 285 24.00 -7.45 12.65
N ASN A 286 24.50 -8.52 13.25
CA ASN A 286 24.66 -9.82 12.61
C ASN A 286 23.35 -10.64 12.59
N ARG A 287 22.23 -10.08 13.09
CA ARG A 287 20.92 -10.73 13.16
C ARG A 287 20.87 -11.95 14.07
N ASP A 288 21.81 -12.09 14.99
CA ASP A 288 21.71 -13.06 16.10
C ASP A 288 20.89 -12.44 17.24
N LEU A 289 19.57 -12.41 17.03
CA LEU A 289 18.63 -11.78 17.97
C LEU A 289 18.63 -12.50 19.34
N THR A 290 18.95 -13.78 19.39
CA THR A 290 19.02 -14.55 20.63
C THR A 290 20.21 -14.10 21.47
N GLN A 291 21.39 -14.03 20.87
CA GLN A 291 22.59 -13.56 21.55
C GLN A 291 22.50 -12.06 21.88
N ALA A 292 21.91 -11.24 20.98
CA ALA A 292 21.66 -9.83 21.24
C ALA A 292 20.80 -9.63 22.49
N THR A 293 19.67 -10.35 22.61
CA THR A 293 18.78 -10.28 23.79
C THR A 293 19.53 -10.63 25.07
N LYS A 294 20.31 -11.69 25.05
CA LYS A 294 21.09 -12.12 26.24
C LYS A 294 22.05 -11.03 26.68
N LEU A 295 22.81 -10.49 25.74
CA LEU A 295 23.84 -9.48 26.03
C LEU A 295 23.22 -8.14 26.47
N PHE A 296 22.12 -7.72 25.84
CA PHE A 296 21.40 -6.52 26.26
C PHE A 296 20.78 -6.64 27.64
N ARG A 297 20.25 -7.82 28.03
CA ARG A 297 19.76 -8.04 29.41
C ARG A 297 20.88 -7.91 30.43
N LEU A 298 22.05 -8.47 30.16
CA LEU A 298 23.22 -8.32 31.02
C LEU A 298 23.64 -6.85 31.13
N ALA A 299 23.82 -6.19 30.01
CA ALA A 299 24.18 -4.76 29.96
C ALA A 299 23.19 -3.88 30.72
N ARG A 300 21.87 -4.13 30.57
CA ARG A 300 20.83 -3.40 31.29
C ARG A 300 20.94 -3.54 32.78
N THR A 301 21.14 -4.77 33.30
CA THR A 301 21.36 -5.04 34.74
C THR A 301 22.60 -4.31 35.25
N ASP A 302 23.70 -4.37 34.50
CA ASP A 302 24.96 -3.71 34.84
C ASP A 302 24.81 -2.17 34.85
N PHE A 303 24.14 -1.57 33.89
CA PHE A 303 23.91 -0.12 33.83
C PHE A 303 22.94 0.36 34.92
N ALA A 304 21.91 -0.42 35.26
CA ALA A 304 21.02 -0.12 36.38
C ALA A 304 21.77 -0.10 37.70
N ALA A 305 22.63 -1.10 37.93
CA ALA A 305 23.51 -1.16 39.12
C ALA A 305 24.49 0.03 39.19
N GLY A 306 24.93 0.53 38.03
CA GLY A 306 25.81 1.68 37.89
C GLY A 306 25.08 3.03 37.79
N GLN A 307 23.76 3.06 37.87
CA GLN A 307 22.94 4.26 37.69
C GLN A 307 23.27 5.05 36.39
N SER A 308 23.62 4.33 35.33
CA SER A 308 23.99 4.93 34.06
C SER A 308 22.78 5.09 33.13
N PRO A 309 22.63 6.23 32.43
CA PRO A 309 21.57 6.44 31.45
C PRO A 309 21.64 5.48 30.27
N MET A 310 22.76 4.78 30.10
CA MET A 310 22.90 3.72 29.09
C MET A 310 21.90 2.57 29.28
N GLU A 311 21.30 2.42 30.47
CA GLU A 311 20.17 1.51 30.69
C GLU A 311 19.02 1.78 29.73
N LEU A 312 18.70 3.05 29.50
CA LEU A 312 17.65 3.48 28.58
C LEU A 312 18.00 3.18 27.11
N VAL A 313 19.26 3.39 26.73
CA VAL A 313 19.75 3.04 25.39
C VAL A 313 19.64 1.53 25.13
N VAL A 314 19.99 0.72 26.12
CA VAL A 314 19.81 -0.73 26.03
C VAL A 314 18.33 -1.10 25.93
N GLY A 315 17.46 -0.43 26.70
CA GLY A 315 16.01 -0.59 26.61
C GLY A 315 15.48 -0.33 25.19
N TYR A 316 15.93 0.75 24.54
CA TYR A 316 15.62 1.04 23.14
C TYR A 316 16.03 -0.11 22.20
N TYR A 317 17.27 -0.64 22.33
CA TYR A 317 17.71 -1.78 21.51
C TYR A 317 16.92 -3.07 21.80
N MET A 318 16.45 -3.26 23.02
CA MET A 318 15.54 -4.38 23.34
C MET A 318 14.18 -4.22 22.65
N GLY A 319 13.65 -3.01 22.55
CA GLY A 319 12.48 -2.68 21.73
C GLY A 319 12.69 -3.04 20.26
N ASN A 320 13.86 -2.68 19.72
CA ASN A 320 14.20 -3.02 18.32
C ASN A 320 14.34 -4.54 18.11
N VAL A 321 14.87 -5.28 19.08
CA VAL A 321 14.95 -6.75 19.02
C VAL A 321 13.55 -7.37 19.01
N ALA A 322 12.63 -6.86 19.83
CA ALA A 322 11.24 -7.31 19.85
C ALA A 322 10.55 -7.00 18.50
N TYR A 323 10.76 -5.81 17.94
CA TYR A 323 10.31 -5.47 16.59
C TYR A 323 10.83 -6.46 15.53
N ASP A 324 12.13 -6.74 15.52
CA ASP A 324 12.76 -7.67 14.58
C ASP A 324 12.32 -9.13 14.77
N ARG A 325 11.75 -9.48 15.94
CA ARG A 325 11.08 -10.76 16.21
C ARG A 325 9.60 -10.77 15.86
N ASN A 326 9.09 -9.67 15.39
CA ASN A 326 7.67 -9.45 15.13
C ASN A 326 6.78 -9.44 16.38
N GLU A 327 7.35 -9.10 17.51
CA GLU A 327 6.67 -8.96 18.80
C GLU A 327 6.22 -7.50 18.99
N MET A 328 5.36 -6.99 18.07
CA MET A 328 5.04 -5.56 17.91
C MET A 328 4.50 -4.90 19.19
N ARG A 329 3.57 -5.59 19.91
CA ARG A 329 3.00 -5.06 21.16
C ARG A 329 4.04 -5.02 22.28
N GLU A 330 4.93 -6.00 22.36
CA GLU A 330 6.04 -6.03 23.33
C GLU A 330 7.04 -4.93 23.00
N SER A 331 7.39 -4.75 21.72
CA SER A 331 8.25 -3.67 21.28
C SER A 331 7.70 -2.30 21.71
N LEU A 332 6.42 -2.02 21.43
CA LEU A 332 5.77 -0.76 21.80
C LEU A 332 5.79 -0.55 23.33
N ALA A 333 5.45 -1.56 24.10
CA ALA A 333 5.46 -1.48 25.58
C ALA A 333 6.87 -1.18 26.14
N ILE A 334 7.90 -1.79 25.56
CA ILE A 334 9.31 -1.51 25.95
C ILE A 334 9.67 -0.06 25.61
N LEU A 335 9.35 0.40 24.39
CA LEU A 335 9.67 1.76 23.94
C LEU A 335 8.93 2.81 24.77
N ASP A 336 7.67 2.58 25.11
CA ASP A 336 6.88 3.45 25.98
C ASP A 336 7.45 3.52 27.39
N ALA A 337 7.92 2.39 27.94
CA ALA A 337 8.58 2.37 29.24
C ALA A 337 9.91 3.16 29.22
N VAL A 338 10.70 3.06 28.15
CA VAL A 338 11.93 3.85 28.01
C VAL A 338 11.58 5.33 27.90
N ALA A 339 10.57 5.71 27.10
CA ALA A 339 10.13 7.07 26.94
C ALA A 339 9.66 7.72 28.25
N ALA A 340 9.01 6.94 29.13
CA ALA A 340 8.52 7.42 30.43
C ALA A 340 9.65 7.74 31.44
N HIS A 341 10.83 7.13 31.28
CA HIS A 341 11.95 7.27 32.23
C HIS A 341 13.11 8.13 31.69
N LYS A 342 13.01 8.65 30.47
CA LYS A 342 14.06 9.52 29.92
C LYS A 342 14.18 10.87 30.64
N GLN A 343 15.39 11.42 30.64
CA GLN A 343 15.65 12.75 31.19
C GLN A 343 15.60 13.82 30.08
N PRO A 344 15.24 15.07 30.41
CA PRO A 344 15.36 16.18 29.48
C PRO A 344 16.79 16.32 28.95
N GLY A 345 16.92 16.45 27.62
CA GLY A 345 18.21 16.58 26.95
C GLY A 345 18.80 15.29 26.39
N TYR A 346 18.07 14.16 26.45
CA TYR A 346 18.44 12.92 25.75
C TYR A 346 17.81 12.90 24.36
N LEU A 347 18.15 13.92 23.56
CA LEU A 347 17.46 14.28 22.32
C LEU A 347 17.60 13.19 21.25
N SER A 348 18.75 12.54 21.16
CA SER A 348 18.99 11.46 20.22
C SER A 348 18.20 10.21 20.58
N LEU A 349 18.05 9.92 21.87
CA LEU A 349 17.23 8.77 22.33
C LEU A 349 15.75 9.03 22.04
N ASP A 350 15.27 10.28 22.24
CA ASP A 350 13.91 10.68 21.89
C ASP A 350 13.62 10.45 20.41
N ALA A 351 14.50 10.95 19.54
CA ALA A 351 14.36 10.78 18.10
C ALA A 351 14.38 9.30 17.67
N GLN A 352 15.22 8.48 18.31
CA GLN A 352 15.31 7.04 18.03
C GLN A 352 14.06 6.29 18.49
N ILE A 353 13.52 6.64 19.67
CA ILE A 353 12.27 6.04 20.18
C ILE A 353 11.11 6.38 19.23
N ASP A 354 10.95 7.64 18.85
CA ASP A 354 9.88 8.06 17.96
C ASP A 354 10.01 7.40 16.57
N TRP A 355 11.24 7.22 16.07
CA TRP A 355 11.48 6.47 14.84
C TRP A 355 10.98 5.02 14.96
N GLU A 356 11.43 4.28 15.96
CA GLU A 356 11.04 2.87 16.13
C GLU A 356 9.53 2.74 16.42
N ARG A 357 8.96 3.65 17.23
CA ARG A 357 7.50 3.73 17.44
C ARG A 357 6.75 3.93 16.13
N SER A 358 7.25 4.78 15.24
CA SER A 358 6.62 4.97 13.92
C SER A 358 6.54 3.66 13.13
N LEU A 359 7.59 2.85 13.17
CA LEU A 359 7.62 1.56 12.48
C LEU A 359 6.67 0.56 13.15
N VAL A 360 6.71 0.47 14.48
CA VAL A 360 5.85 -0.46 15.26
C VAL A 360 4.37 -0.11 15.12
N ILE A 361 4.02 1.16 15.31
CA ILE A 361 2.63 1.65 15.22
C ILE A 361 2.10 1.49 13.78
N GLY A 362 2.94 1.75 12.76
CA GLY A 362 2.59 1.52 11.37
C GLY A 362 2.26 0.05 11.09
N ASN A 363 3.07 -0.87 11.62
CA ASN A 363 2.82 -2.32 11.50
C ASN A 363 1.56 -2.77 12.27
N LEU A 364 1.22 -2.10 13.37
CA LEU A 364 -0.03 -2.31 14.09
C LEU A 364 -1.24 -1.65 13.40
N GLY A 365 -1.04 -0.97 12.26
CA GLY A 365 -2.06 -0.35 11.42
C GLY A 365 -2.42 1.08 11.82
N GLY A 366 -1.73 1.71 12.76
CA GLY A 366 -1.91 3.12 13.13
C GLY A 366 -1.12 4.05 12.21
N VAL A 367 -1.50 4.21 10.93
CA VAL A 367 -0.68 4.94 9.95
C VAL A 367 -0.54 6.42 10.29
N LEU A 368 -1.59 7.09 10.77
CA LEU A 368 -1.51 8.51 11.17
C LEU A 368 -0.62 8.73 12.40
N PRO A 369 -0.83 8.03 13.53
CA PRO A 369 0.09 8.12 14.66
C PRO A 369 1.53 7.73 14.30
N ALA A 370 1.72 6.77 13.38
CA ALA A 370 3.03 6.41 12.86
C ALA A 370 3.68 7.56 12.08
N LEU A 371 2.91 8.24 11.23
CA LEU A 371 3.38 9.40 10.47
C LEU A 371 3.76 10.55 11.40
N ASP A 372 2.99 10.80 12.45
CA ASP A 372 3.30 11.82 13.44
C ASP A 372 4.61 11.51 14.19
N ALA A 373 4.76 10.27 14.67
CA ALA A 373 6.00 9.83 15.30
C ALA A 373 7.20 9.96 14.33
N ALA A 374 7.03 9.58 13.06
CA ALA A 374 8.05 9.76 12.04
C ALA A 374 8.43 11.25 11.85
N ARG A 375 7.45 12.15 11.79
CA ARG A 375 7.68 13.60 11.66
C ARG A 375 8.40 14.17 12.88
N GLN A 376 8.02 13.81 14.10
CA GLN A 376 8.70 14.23 15.32
C GLN A 376 10.16 13.76 15.33
N SER A 377 10.40 12.50 14.98
CA SER A 377 11.73 11.94 14.82
C SER A 377 12.57 12.71 13.79
N MET A 378 12.00 13.01 12.60
CA MET A 378 12.69 13.79 11.56
C MET A 378 13.08 15.20 12.07
N ILE A 379 12.18 15.89 12.77
CA ILE A 379 12.43 17.21 13.33
C ILE A 379 13.57 17.14 14.36
N ALA A 380 13.53 16.14 15.23
CA ALA A 380 14.53 15.95 16.28
C ALA A 380 15.92 15.64 15.68
N PHE A 381 16.02 14.73 14.72
CA PHE A 381 17.28 14.40 14.05
C PHE A 381 17.85 15.61 13.26
N ASN A 382 16.99 16.41 12.61
CA ASN A 382 17.43 17.62 11.94
C ASN A 382 18.00 18.66 12.93
N LYS A 383 17.39 18.83 14.11
CA LYS A 383 17.93 19.70 15.18
C LYS A 383 19.28 19.21 15.71
N LEU A 384 19.50 17.91 15.77
CA LEU A 384 20.76 17.30 16.16
C LEU A 384 21.83 17.35 15.06
N GLY A 385 21.48 17.75 13.82
CA GLY A 385 22.37 17.66 12.67
C GLY A 385 22.53 16.22 12.13
N GLU A 386 21.78 15.26 12.63
CA GLU A 386 21.78 13.84 12.18
C GLU A 386 20.94 13.68 10.91
N ARG A 387 21.34 14.40 9.83
CA ARG A 387 20.57 14.53 8.59
C ARG A 387 20.33 13.20 7.86
N ALA A 388 21.27 12.24 7.97
CA ALA A 388 21.10 10.91 7.37
C ALA A 388 20.00 10.10 8.06
N ASN A 389 19.87 10.20 9.40
CA ASN A 389 18.78 9.59 10.15
C ASN A 389 17.43 10.25 9.78
N ALA A 390 17.39 11.58 9.72
CA ALA A 390 16.21 12.33 9.30
C ALA A 390 15.76 11.91 7.88
N ALA A 391 16.69 11.76 6.94
CA ALA A 391 16.38 11.30 5.58
C ALA A 391 15.88 9.86 5.57
N GLN A 392 16.45 8.97 6.38
CA GLN A 392 16.02 7.56 6.42
C GLN A 392 14.60 7.40 6.95
N ILE A 393 14.21 8.12 8.01
CA ILE A 393 12.82 8.07 8.48
C ILE A 393 11.87 8.78 7.52
N GLY A 394 12.34 9.82 6.82
CA GLY A 394 11.58 10.51 5.79
C GLY A 394 11.18 9.61 4.62
N ILE A 395 11.99 8.62 4.28
CA ILE A 395 11.63 7.60 3.27
C ILE A 395 10.38 6.84 3.71
N SER A 396 10.31 6.41 4.97
CA SER A 396 9.14 5.73 5.53
C SER A 396 7.93 6.66 5.61
N ALA A 397 8.13 7.93 6.03
CA ALA A 397 7.06 8.92 6.09
C ALA A 397 6.43 9.19 4.71
N ALA A 398 7.23 9.24 3.65
CA ALA A 398 6.73 9.40 2.28
C ALA A 398 5.84 8.23 1.84
N SER A 399 6.22 6.99 2.18
CA SER A 399 5.38 5.81 1.91
C SER A 399 4.11 5.79 2.77
N MET A 400 4.19 6.23 4.04
CA MET A 400 3.00 6.39 4.90
C MET A 400 2.01 7.40 4.29
N LEU A 401 2.47 8.52 3.75
CA LEU A 401 1.62 9.49 3.05
C LEU A 401 0.94 8.86 1.82
N SER A 402 1.68 8.10 1.03
CA SER A 402 1.10 7.36 -0.10
C SER A 402 0.06 6.33 0.38
N ASN A 403 0.31 5.65 1.50
CA ASN A 403 -0.63 4.69 2.10
C ASN A 403 -1.91 5.35 2.64
N LEU A 404 -1.84 6.63 3.01
CA LEU A 404 -2.99 7.44 3.43
C LEU A 404 -3.79 8.02 2.25
N GLY A 405 -3.52 7.61 1.01
CA GLY A 405 -4.17 8.17 -0.18
C GLY A 405 -3.72 9.59 -0.52
N ARG A 406 -2.52 9.99 -0.06
CA ARG A 406 -1.91 11.32 -0.30
C ARG A 406 -0.62 11.19 -1.16
N PRO A 407 -0.71 10.65 -2.39
CA PRO A 407 0.47 10.37 -3.20
C PRO A 407 1.23 11.65 -3.59
N ALA A 408 0.55 12.77 -3.84
CA ALA A 408 1.17 14.06 -4.16
C ALA A 408 2.07 14.55 -2.99
N ASP A 409 1.59 14.44 -1.75
CA ASP A 409 2.38 14.79 -0.55
C ASP A 409 3.55 13.83 -0.36
N GLY A 410 3.32 12.54 -0.60
CA GLY A 410 4.36 11.52 -0.61
C GLY A 410 5.46 11.86 -1.61
N TRP A 411 5.10 12.24 -2.85
CA TRP A 411 6.05 12.63 -3.87
C TRP A 411 6.74 13.95 -3.57
N SER A 412 6.04 14.95 -3.03
CA SER A 412 6.67 16.19 -2.55
C SER A 412 7.75 15.89 -1.51
N THR A 413 7.44 15.04 -0.54
CA THR A 413 8.41 14.59 0.47
C THR A 413 9.61 13.88 -0.17
N ARG A 414 9.39 12.99 -1.15
CA ARG A 414 10.47 12.29 -1.88
C ARG A 414 11.39 13.24 -2.63
N LEU A 415 10.84 14.28 -3.28
CA LEU A 415 11.66 15.27 -3.98
C LEU A 415 12.61 16.00 -3.03
N ASP A 416 12.15 16.38 -1.85
CA ASP A 416 13.00 17.02 -0.83
C ASP A 416 14.05 16.04 -0.29
N LEU A 417 13.67 14.78 -0.08
CA LEU A 417 14.58 13.72 0.32
C LEU A 417 15.67 13.44 -0.71
N PHE A 418 15.35 13.35 -2.00
CA PHE A 418 16.34 13.14 -3.06
C PHE A 418 17.34 14.28 -3.14
N ARG A 419 16.88 15.54 -2.98
CA ARG A 419 17.76 16.72 -2.91
C ARG A 419 18.71 16.65 -1.72
N GLU A 420 18.18 16.26 -0.55
CA GLU A 420 18.96 16.14 0.67
C GLU A 420 19.95 14.97 0.61
N ILE A 421 19.53 13.79 0.20
CA ILE A 421 20.38 12.61 0.01
C ILE A 421 21.49 12.88 -1.00
N SER A 422 21.17 13.62 -2.06
CA SER A 422 22.19 14.05 -3.04
C SER A 422 23.25 14.99 -2.44
N ARG A 423 22.89 15.84 -1.44
CA ARG A 423 23.84 16.68 -0.71
C ARG A 423 24.69 15.88 0.28
N LEU A 424 24.09 14.86 0.92
CA LEU A 424 24.79 13.97 1.84
C LEU A 424 25.80 13.08 1.12
N GLY A 425 25.58 12.82 -0.18
CA GLY A 425 26.45 11.95 -0.96
C GLY A 425 26.42 10.49 -0.50
N ASP A 426 25.35 10.05 0.19
CA ASP A 426 25.19 8.69 0.68
C ASP A 426 24.47 7.82 -0.36
N PRO A 427 25.20 6.94 -1.08
CA PRO A 427 24.59 6.11 -2.11
C PRO A 427 23.67 5.02 -1.57
N GLY A 428 23.85 4.59 -0.32
CA GLY A 428 22.98 3.59 0.30
C GLY A 428 21.61 4.19 0.66
N LEU A 429 21.56 5.46 1.10
CA LEU A 429 20.31 6.17 1.28
C LEU A 429 19.60 6.42 -0.05
N LEU A 430 20.34 6.76 -1.11
CA LEU A 430 19.76 6.96 -2.44
C LEU A 430 19.12 5.68 -2.97
N GLU A 431 19.81 4.55 -2.83
CA GLU A 431 19.31 3.22 -3.20
C GLU A 431 18.00 2.91 -2.47
N LYS A 432 17.95 3.13 -1.14
CA LYS A 432 16.74 2.92 -0.33
C LYS A 432 15.59 3.82 -0.76
N ALA A 433 15.86 5.09 -0.99
CA ALA A 433 14.84 6.06 -1.37
C ALA A 433 14.24 5.75 -2.75
N LEU A 434 15.08 5.40 -3.73
CA LEU A 434 14.63 4.96 -5.05
C LEU A 434 13.85 3.64 -4.97
N GLY A 435 14.33 2.66 -4.19
CA GLY A 435 13.67 1.36 -4.02
C GLY A 435 12.29 1.49 -3.38
N SER A 436 12.17 2.29 -2.31
CA SER A 436 10.88 2.60 -1.68
C SER A 436 9.93 3.30 -2.66
N SER A 437 10.43 4.27 -3.42
CA SER A 437 9.61 4.98 -4.42
C SER A 437 9.14 4.05 -5.53
N ALA A 438 10.02 3.18 -6.04
CA ALA A 438 9.68 2.20 -7.07
C ALA A 438 8.64 1.18 -6.58
N ALA A 439 8.76 0.73 -5.33
CA ALA A 439 7.77 -0.15 -4.72
C ALA A 439 6.39 0.53 -4.60
N ASP A 440 6.35 1.80 -4.22
CA ASP A 440 5.10 2.56 -4.15
C ASP A 440 4.44 2.71 -5.53
N GLU A 441 5.23 2.89 -6.61
CA GLU A 441 4.71 2.92 -7.97
C GLU A 441 4.19 1.54 -8.45
N VAL A 442 4.82 0.45 -8.00
CA VAL A 442 4.28 -0.92 -8.21
C VAL A 442 2.91 -1.05 -7.58
N PHE A 443 2.75 -0.61 -6.33
CA PHE A 443 1.46 -0.64 -5.62
C PHE A 443 0.39 0.24 -6.27
N ALA A 444 0.79 1.39 -6.83
CA ALA A 444 -0.11 2.27 -7.56
C ALA A 444 -0.47 1.75 -8.98
N GLY A 445 0.13 0.61 -9.41
CA GLY A 445 -0.06 0.09 -10.76
C GLY A 445 0.68 0.88 -11.85
N ASN A 446 1.53 1.83 -11.48
CA ASN A 446 2.33 2.66 -12.39
C ASN A 446 3.59 1.92 -12.85
N TRP A 447 3.39 0.80 -13.56
CA TRP A 447 4.44 -0.14 -13.95
C TRP A 447 5.59 0.51 -14.71
N GLY A 448 5.31 1.48 -15.57
CA GLY A 448 6.32 2.22 -16.31
C GLY A 448 7.23 3.04 -15.38
N ALA A 449 6.66 3.79 -14.44
CA ALA A 449 7.40 4.56 -13.45
C ALA A 449 8.24 3.66 -12.53
N ALA A 450 7.65 2.55 -12.06
CA ALA A 450 8.37 1.56 -11.28
C ALA A 450 9.58 0.99 -12.03
N ALA A 451 9.40 0.58 -13.30
CA ALA A 451 10.47 0.06 -14.15
C ALA A 451 11.61 1.08 -14.32
N ALA A 452 11.23 2.37 -14.49
CA ALA A 452 12.18 3.45 -14.65
C ALA A 452 13.04 3.66 -13.39
N LEU A 453 12.42 3.71 -12.22
CA LEU A 453 13.13 3.89 -10.94
C LEU A 453 14.04 2.70 -10.62
N TYR A 454 13.59 1.45 -10.82
CA TYR A 454 14.42 0.27 -10.64
C TYR A 454 15.62 0.23 -11.62
N ARG A 455 15.44 0.71 -12.84
CA ARG A 455 16.55 0.87 -13.78
C ARG A 455 17.59 1.84 -13.25
N GLU A 456 17.18 3.00 -12.73
CA GLU A 456 18.12 3.98 -12.17
C GLU A 456 18.93 3.40 -10.99
N ILE A 457 18.31 2.54 -10.14
CA ILE A 457 19.03 1.80 -9.08
C ILE A 457 20.12 0.91 -9.70
N SER A 458 19.80 0.16 -10.76
CA SER A 458 20.75 -0.75 -11.39
C SER A 458 21.98 -0.03 -12.01
N GLU A 459 21.81 1.24 -12.36
CA GLU A 459 22.86 2.11 -12.93
C GLU A 459 23.77 2.76 -11.86
N LEU A 460 23.42 2.68 -10.55
CA LEU A 460 24.28 3.20 -9.48
C LEU A 460 25.56 2.38 -9.35
N HIS A 461 26.74 3.04 -9.31
CA HIS A 461 28.04 2.36 -9.24
C HIS A 461 28.27 1.65 -7.91
N SER A 462 27.73 2.20 -6.83
CA SER A 462 27.90 1.73 -5.45
C SER A 462 26.96 0.57 -5.08
N VAL A 463 26.02 0.22 -5.97
CA VAL A 463 25.03 -0.82 -5.67
C VAL A 463 25.70 -2.20 -5.65
N SER A 464 25.38 -3.00 -4.63
CA SER A 464 25.89 -4.37 -4.55
C SER A 464 25.36 -5.24 -5.70
N ALA A 465 26.09 -6.32 -6.05
CA ALA A 465 25.65 -7.27 -7.07
C ALA A 465 24.23 -7.82 -6.77
N ARG A 466 23.92 -8.07 -5.49
CA ARG A 466 22.58 -8.49 -5.05
C ARG A 466 21.52 -7.46 -5.40
N TRP A 467 21.69 -6.23 -4.96
CA TRP A 467 20.72 -5.17 -5.19
C TRP A 467 20.56 -4.82 -6.67
N ARG A 468 21.65 -4.91 -7.44
CA ARG A 468 21.59 -4.74 -8.89
C ARG A 468 20.77 -5.84 -9.55
N ALA A 469 20.95 -7.09 -9.14
CA ALA A 469 20.15 -8.21 -9.65
C ALA A 469 18.69 -8.05 -9.30
N ASP A 470 18.37 -7.68 -8.04
CA ASP A 470 16.99 -7.47 -7.59
C ASP A 470 16.33 -6.30 -8.33
N ALA A 471 17.01 -5.16 -8.48
CA ALA A 471 16.49 -4.02 -9.21
C ALA A 471 16.21 -4.33 -10.70
N LEU A 472 17.11 -5.08 -11.34
CA LEU A 472 16.90 -5.53 -12.73
C LEU A 472 15.75 -6.54 -12.83
N LEU A 473 15.62 -7.45 -11.88
CA LEU A 473 14.51 -8.39 -11.81
C LEU A 473 13.17 -7.66 -11.70
N TRP A 474 13.07 -6.71 -10.79
CA TRP A 474 11.86 -5.89 -10.61
C TRP A 474 11.58 -5.00 -11.83
N SER A 475 12.64 -4.44 -12.45
CA SER A 475 12.49 -3.68 -13.69
C SER A 475 11.96 -4.56 -14.84
N ALA A 476 12.46 -5.79 -14.97
CA ALA A 476 11.97 -6.74 -15.98
C ALA A 476 10.50 -7.10 -15.75
N PHE A 477 10.12 -7.38 -14.51
CA PHE A 477 8.74 -7.63 -14.13
C PHE A 477 7.81 -6.45 -14.45
N ALA A 478 8.19 -5.25 -14.03
CA ALA A 478 7.41 -4.04 -14.28
C ALA A 478 7.27 -3.74 -15.79
N ARG A 479 8.33 -3.98 -16.58
CA ARG A 479 8.30 -3.86 -18.05
C ARG A 479 7.35 -4.86 -18.71
N GLN A 480 7.36 -6.10 -18.24
CA GLN A 480 6.40 -7.11 -18.72
C GLN A 480 4.96 -6.65 -18.46
N ARG A 481 4.69 -6.11 -17.26
CA ARG A 481 3.37 -5.55 -16.91
C ARG A 481 2.98 -4.32 -17.71
N ALA A 482 3.95 -3.49 -18.06
CA ALA A 482 3.76 -2.33 -18.94
C ALA A 482 3.62 -2.69 -20.43
N GLY A 483 3.62 -4.00 -20.80
CA GLY A 483 3.50 -4.44 -22.19
C GLY A 483 4.79 -4.35 -23.01
N SER A 484 5.96 -4.22 -22.37
CA SER A 484 7.29 -4.10 -23.01
C SER A 484 8.06 -5.44 -22.97
N GLY A 485 7.47 -6.53 -23.44
CA GLY A 485 7.99 -7.89 -23.26
C GLY A 485 9.40 -8.17 -23.85
N SER A 486 9.78 -7.56 -24.98
CA SER A 486 11.14 -7.73 -25.53
C SER A 486 12.20 -7.13 -24.60
N SER A 487 11.98 -5.91 -24.16
CA SER A 487 12.86 -5.19 -23.22
C SER A 487 12.91 -5.87 -21.83
N ALA A 488 11.83 -6.56 -21.43
CA ALA A 488 11.83 -7.36 -20.21
C ALA A 488 12.80 -8.54 -20.28
N SER A 489 12.86 -9.23 -21.42
CA SER A 489 13.78 -10.36 -21.63
C SER A 489 15.26 -9.95 -21.49
N ASP A 490 15.65 -8.85 -22.14
CA ASP A 490 17.01 -8.33 -22.06
C ASP A 490 17.37 -7.91 -20.63
N THR A 491 16.43 -7.27 -19.95
CA THR A 491 16.60 -6.85 -18.55
C THR A 491 16.75 -8.07 -17.62
N LEU A 492 16.02 -9.14 -17.88
CA LEU A 492 16.13 -10.38 -17.11
C LEU A 492 17.47 -11.09 -17.34
N ALA A 493 17.99 -11.07 -18.56
CA ALA A 493 19.33 -11.58 -18.86
C ALA A 493 20.41 -10.79 -18.09
N ALA A 494 20.29 -9.47 -18.02
CA ALA A 494 21.16 -8.62 -17.20
C ALA A 494 21.03 -8.93 -15.69
N ALA A 495 19.82 -9.19 -15.20
CA ALA A 495 19.56 -9.60 -13.80
C ALA A 495 20.29 -10.93 -13.49
N ARG A 496 20.24 -11.89 -14.40
CA ARG A 496 20.95 -13.17 -14.29
C ARG A 496 22.47 -12.97 -14.20
N ALA A 497 23.03 -12.14 -15.08
CA ALA A 497 24.47 -11.83 -15.06
C ALA A 497 24.89 -11.17 -13.73
N ALA A 498 24.11 -10.24 -13.23
CA ALA A 498 24.32 -9.62 -11.92
C ALA A 498 24.22 -10.64 -10.77
N ALA A 499 23.26 -11.57 -10.83
CA ALA A 499 23.09 -12.62 -9.82
C ALA A 499 24.31 -13.56 -9.75
N PHE A 500 24.93 -13.90 -10.88
CA PHE A 500 26.16 -14.71 -10.89
C PHE A 500 27.34 -14.04 -10.20
N SER A 501 27.39 -12.71 -10.13
CA SER A 501 28.48 -11.97 -9.45
C SER A 501 28.28 -11.86 -7.92
N ILE A 502 27.18 -12.40 -7.36
CA ILE A 502 26.97 -12.45 -5.91
C ILE A 502 27.94 -13.47 -5.29
N ALA A 503 28.75 -13.02 -4.33
CA ALA A 503 29.77 -13.86 -3.70
C ALA A 503 29.19 -14.95 -2.78
N ASP A 504 28.16 -14.62 -1.99
CA ASP A 504 27.48 -15.55 -1.09
C ASP A 504 26.71 -16.60 -1.91
N LYS A 505 27.01 -17.89 -1.68
CA LYS A 505 26.43 -19.00 -2.47
C LYS A 505 24.94 -19.18 -2.29
N ASP A 506 24.44 -19.05 -1.07
CA ASP A 506 23.02 -19.26 -0.74
C ASP A 506 22.20 -18.11 -1.31
N LEU A 507 22.70 -16.89 -1.14
CA LEU A 507 22.09 -15.67 -1.66
C LEU A 507 22.05 -15.68 -3.19
N ARG A 508 23.15 -16.10 -3.83
CA ARG A 508 23.21 -16.28 -5.29
C ARG A 508 22.19 -17.30 -5.77
N ALA A 509 22.12 -18.48 -5.11
CA ALA A 509 21.17 -19.52 -5.46
C ALA A 509 19.72 -19.04 -5.35
N SER A 510 19.38 -18.32 -4.27
CA SER A 510 18.04 -17.73 -4.08
C SER A 510 17.72 -16.70 -5.17
N THR A 511 18.66 -15.79 -5.51
CA THR A 511 18.45 -14.78 -6.54
C THR A 511 18.31 -15.41 -7.94
N LEU A 512 19.10 -16.43 -8.24
CA LEU A 512 18.97 -17.17 -9.50
C LEU A 512 17.66 -17.96 -9.60
N ASP A 513 17.09 -18.42 -8.48
CA ASP A 513 15.76 -19.02 -8.45
C ASP A 513 14.68 -18.01 -8.80
N ASP A 514 14.76 -16.80 -8.26
CA ASP A 514 13.82 -15.71 -8.59
C ASP A 514 13.92 -15.32 -10.09
N VAL A 515 15.13 -15.27 -10.64
CA VAL A 515 15.33 -15.03 -12.08
C VAL A 515 14.75 -16.18 -12.92
N ARG A 516 14.94 -17.44 -12.51
CA ARG A 516 14.39 -18.63 -13.19
C ARG A 516 12.87 -18.60 -13.21
N PHE A 517 12.25 -18.26 -12.09
CA PHE A 517 10.79 -18.11 -12.00
C PHE A 517 10.26 -17.02 -12.96
N ALA A 518 10.91 -15.85 -12.97
CA ALA A 518 10.53 -14.75 -13.87
C ALA A 518 10.71 -15.14 -15.35
N GLU A 519 11.78 -15.88 -15.67
CA GLU A 519 12.00 -16.38 -17.03
C GLU A 519 10.90 -17.36 -17.47
N ALA A 520 10.52 -18.30 -16.60
CA ALA A 520 9.45 -19.23 -16.88
C ALA A 520 8.14 -18.49 -17.18
N SER A 521 7.80 -17.47 -16.38
CA SER A 521 6.61 -16.64 -16.60
C SER A 521 6.67 -15.88 -17.93
N LEU A 522 7.85 -15.39 -18.33
CA LEU A 522 8.03 -14.62 -19.55
C LEU A 522 7.92 -15.48 -20.82
N ILE A 523 8.41 -16.72 -20.78
CA ILE A 523 8.42 -17.62 -21.93
C ILE A 523 7.20 -18.54 -22.04
N ARG A 524 6.33 -18.56 -21.05
CA ARG A 524 5.18 -19.46 -20.92
C ARG A 524 4.37 -19.63 -22.21
N GLU A 525 4.07 -18.52 -22.89
CA GLU A 525 3.28 -18.54 -24.12
C GLU A 525 4.08 -18.98 -25.36
N LYS A 526 5.39 -18.73 -25.35
CA LYS A 526 6.29 -19.02 -26.49
C LYS A 526 6.85 -20.44 -26.46
N ASP A 527 7.25 -20.88 -25.26
CA ASP A 527 7.80 -22.21 -25.02
C ASP A 527 7.32 -22.77 -23.69
N PRO A 528 6.06 -23.26 -23.63
CA PRO A 528 5.46 -23.73 -22.41
C PRO A 528 6.15 -24.99 -21.84
N ARG A 529 6.79 -25.83 -22.70
CA ARG A 529 7.52 -27.00 -22.21
C ARG A 529 8.76 -26.61 -21.43
N HIS A 530 9.51 -25.67 -21.94
CA HIS A 530 10.69 -25.13 -21.25
C HIS A 530 10.26 -24.37 -19.96
N ALA A 531 9.19 -23.62 -20.01
CA ALA A 531 8.63 -22.95 -18.83
C ALA A 531 8.29 -23.95 -17.71
N VAL A 532 7.64 -25.08 -18.03
CA VAL A 532 7.36 -26.15 -17.04
C VAL A 532 8.65 -26.71 -16.46
N ALA A 533 9.67 -26.97 -17.26
CA ALA A 533 10.94 -27.48 -16.76
C ALA A 533 11.62 -26.50 -15.77
N LEU A 534 11.63 -25.20 -16.07
CA LEU A 534 12.13 -24.16 -15.16
C LEU A 534 11.31 -24.10 -13.86
N LEU A 535 9.99 -24.24 -13.94
CA LEU A 535 9.11 -24.26 -12.77
C LEU A 535 9.26 -25.52 -11.92
N ASP A 536 9.55 -26.67 -12.53
CA ASP A 536 9.88 -27.90 -11.82
C ASP A 536 11.15 -27.73 -10.96
N GLU A 537 12.20 -27.13 -11.52
CA GLU A 537 13.41 -26.80 -10.78
C GLU A 537 13.16 -25.78 -9.66
N THR A 538 12.38 -24.74 -9.94
CA THR A 538 11.97 -23.71 -8.97
C THR A 538 11.20 -24.33 -7.80
N ILE A 539 10.22 -25.18 -8.07
CA ILE A 539 9.44 -25.87 -7.03
C ILE A 539 10.33 -26.81 -6.22
N ALA A 540 11.22 -27.56 -6.89
CA ALA A 540 12.16 -28.44 -6.21
C ALA A 540 13.13 -27.66 -5.30
N TYR A 541 13.58 -26.47 -5.71
CA TYR A 541 14.40 -25.59 -4.89
C TYR A 541 13.61 -25.04 -3.70
N ARG A 542 12.43 -24.46 -3.94
CA ARG A 542 11.61 -23.79 -2.91
C ARG A 542 11.05 -24.75 -1.86
N ARG A 543 10.81 -26.02 -2.21
CA ARG A 543 10.41 -27.07 -1.26
C ARG A 543 11.46 -27.40 -0.20
N ARG A 544 12.75 -27.13 -0.42
CA ARG A 544 13.81 -27.36 0.55
C ARG A 544 13.85 -26.28 1.65
N GLY A 545 13.23 -25.15 1.40
CA GLY A 545 13.10 -24.06 2.37
C GLY A 545 11.80 -24.12 3.16
N SER A 546 11.51 -23.06 3.92
CA SER A 546 10.20 -22.91 4.55
C SER A 546 9.14 -22.66 3.48
N VAL A 547 7.97 -23.32 3.63
CA VAL A 547 6.78 -23.06 2.83
C VAL A 547 6.43 -21.56 2.90
N GLY A 548 6.23 -20.94 1.75
CA GLY A 548 5.92 -19.53 1.67
C GLY A 548 5.15 -19.19 0.40
N ALA A 549 4.68 -17.95 0.31
CA ALA A 549 3.94 -17.42 -0.85
C ALA A 549 4.61 -17.74 -2.19
N ARG A 550 5.95 -17.70 -2.26
CA ARG A 550 6.73 -18.02 -3.45
C ARG A 550 6.57 -19.45 -3.99
N LEU A 551 6.37 -20.44 -3.10
CA LEU A 551 6.12 -21.81 -3.53
C LEU A 551 4.71 -21.95 -4.11
N ILE A 552 3.73 -21.30 -3.50
CA ILE A 552 2.35 -21.22 -4.00
C ILE A 552 2.33 -20.59 -5.39
N GLU A 553 3.01 -19.46 -5.60
CA GLU A 553 3.13 -18.79 -6.90
C GLU A 553 3.71 -19.71 -7.97
N ALA A 554 4.75 -20.49 -7.62
CA ALA A 554 5.36 -21.42 -8.56
C ALA A 554 4.40 -22.56 -8.99
N TYR A 555 3.59 -23.07 -8.06
CA TYR A 555 2.53 -24.04 -8.39
C TYR A 555 1.46 -23.41 -9.29
N VAL A 556 0.99 -22.22 -8.99
CA VAL A 556 -0.02 -21.52 -9.78
C VAL A 556 0.51 -21.25 -11.20
N GLU A 557 1.74 -20.78 -11.33
CA GLU A 557 2.32 -20.49 -12.65
C GLU A 557 2.54 -21.77 -13.46
N ARG A 558 2.94 -22.88 -12.81
CA ARG A 558 3.04 -24.18 -13.48
C ARG A 558 1.68 -24.71 -13.88
N ALA A 559 0.65 -24.54 -13.07
CA ALA A 559 -0.72 -24.92 -13.41
C ALA A 559 -1.23 -24.16 -14.64
N ARG A 560 -0.99 -22.85 -14.71
CA ARG A 560 -1.32 -22.02 -15.88
C ARG A 560 -0.63 -22.53 -17.15
N THR A 561 0.67 -22.81 -17.02
CA THR A 561 1.47 -23.32 -18.14
C THR A 561 0.95 -24.70 -18.60
N ARG A 562 0.66 -25.62 -17.68
CA ARG A 562 0.12 -26.94 -18.00
C ARG A 562 -1.26 -26.86 -18.64
N ARG A 563 -2.12 -25.98 -18.14
CA ARG A 563 -3.44 -25.74 -18.73
C ARG A 563 -3.33 -25.24 -20.17
N SER A 564 -2.42 -24.32 -20.47
CA SER A 564 -2.19 -23.84 -21.84
C SER A 564 -1.70 -24.94 -22.79
N MET A 565 -1.12 -26.03 -22.25
CA MET A 565 -0.70 -27.22 -23.00
C MET A 565 -1.80 -28.30 -23.10
N GLY A 566 -2.96 -28.08 -22.46
CA GLY A 566 -4.05 -29.10 -22.39
C GLY A 566 -3.85 -30.15 -21.28
N ASP A 567 -2.81 -30.03 -20.42
CA ASP A 567 -2.59 -30.95 -19.30
C ASP A 567 -3.37 -30.47 -18.06
N GLU A 568 -4.69 -30.59 -18.13
CA GLU A 568 -5.61 -30.15 -17.08
C GLU A 568 -5.46 -30.94 -15.79
N ILE A 569 -5.15 -32.24 -15.88
CA ILE A 569 -5.04 -33.10 -14.68
C ILE A 569 -3.86 -32.64 -13.82
N SER A 570 -2.71 -32.46 -14.43
CA SER A 570 -1.55 -31.95 -13.70
C SER A 570 -1.75 -30.50 -13.21
N ALA A 571 -2.47 -29.67 -13.96
CA ALA A 571 -2.84 -28.33 -13.52
C ALA A 571 -3.73 -28.35 -12.26
N ILE A 572 -4.76 -29.22 -12.22
CA ILE A 572 -5.62 -29.42 -11.03
C ILE A 572 -4.78 -29.85 -9.81
N ASN A 573 -3.84 -30.78 -9.99
CA ASN A 573 -2.97 -31.25 -8.91
C ASN A 573 -2.12 -30.11 -8.34
N ASP A 574 -1.56 -29.25 -9.20
CA ASP A 574 -0.79 -28.10 -8.77
C ASP A 574 -1.66 -27.08 -8.01
N LEU A 575 -2.86 -26.79 -8.52
CA LEU A 575 -3.79 -25.86 -7.87
C LEU A 575 -4.28 -26.40 -6.51
N ASN A 576 -4.60 -27.69 -6.42
CA ASN A 576 -4.97 -28.30 -5.15
C ASN A 576 -3.81 -28.22 -4.13
N ALA A 577 -2.56 -28.48 -4.57
CA ALA A 577 -1.40 -28.34 -3.69
C ALA A 577 -1.22 -26.90 -3.21
N ALA A 578 -1.41 -25.91 -4.08
CA ALA A 578 -1.35 -24.49 -3.73
C ALA A 578 -2.45 -24.10 -2.72
N ILE A 579 -3.69 -24.52 -2.96
CA ILE A 579 -4.84 -24.22 -2.09
C ILE A 579 -4.72 -24.94 -0.74
N GLU A 580 -4.24 -26.19 -0.72
CA GLU A 580 -3.98 -26.91 0.54
C GLU A 580 -2.90 -26.23 1.40
N MET A 581 -1.87 -25.68 0.76
CA MET A 581 -0.85 -24.88 1.47
C MET A 581 -1.45 -23.59 2.05
N LEU A 582 -2.31 -22.92 1.28
CA LEU A 582 -3.03 -21.73 1.75
C LEU A 582 -3.91 -22.02 2.97
N ASP A 583 -4.58 -23.17 3.01
CA ASP A 583 -5.48 -23.55 4.12
C ASP A 583 -4.74 -23.93 5.41
N LYS A 584 -3.51 -24.42 5.30
CA LYS A 584 -2.68 -24.82 6.45
C LYS A 584 -1.99 -23.66 7.15
N GLU A 585 -1.86 -22.52 6.47
CA GLU A 585 -1.20 -21.38 7.05
C GLU A 585 -2.12 -20.60 7.98
N PRO A 586 -1.71 -20.31 9.21
CA PRO A 586 -2.50 -19.51 10.14
C PRO A 586 -2.64 -18.07 9.64
N ILE A 587 -3.83 -17.51 9.83
CA ILE A 587 -4.20 -16.15 9.41
C ILE A 587 -3.45 -15.07 10.22
N SER A 588 -2.69 -15.47 11.27
CA SER A 588 -1.85 -14.58 12.09
C SER A 588 -0.55 -14.10 11.43
N LEU A 589 -0.44 -14.19 10.10
CA LEU A 589 0.72 -13.69 9.37
C LEU A 589 0.82 -12.17 9.49
N GLU A 590 2.07 -11.67 9.57
CA GLU A 590 2.39 -10.24 9.50
C GLU A 590 1.70 -9.57 8.31
N PHE A 591 1.35 -8.30 8.46
CA PHE A 591 0.66 -7.53 7.45
C PHE A 591 1.30 -7.66 6.05
N ASP A 592 2.62 -7.55 5.94
CA ASP A 592 3.35 -7.67 4.68
C ASP A 592 3.32 -9.08 4.08
N MET A 593 3.40 -10.12 4.93
CA MET A 593 3.27 -11.50 4.50
C MET A 593 1.82 -11.87 4.14
N ARG A 594 0.83 -11.27 4.81
CA ARG A 594 -0.58 -11.41 4.47
C ARG A 594 -0.84 -11.03 3.01
N ASN A 595 -0.43 -9.83 2.61
CA ASN A 595 -0.68 -9.32 1.26
C ASN A 595 -0.04 -10.20 0.18
N SER A 596 1.20 -10.68 0.38
CA SER A 596 1.85 -11.63 -0.52
C SER A 596 1.14 -12.97 -0.60
N PHE A 597 0.70 -13.50 0.55
CA PHE A 597 -0.06 -14.76 0.61
C PHE A 597 -1.43 -14.64 -0.06
N PHE A 598 -2.10 -13.50 0.11
CA PHE A 598 -3.41 -13.27 -0.52
C PHE A 598 -3.32 -13.09 -2.02
N GLY A 599 -2.30 -12.39 -2.51
CA GLY A 599 -2.10 -12.26 -3.93
C GLY A 599 -1.79 -13.59 -4.62
N ALA A 600 -0.91 -14.41 -4.04
CA ALA A 600 -0.64 -15.76 -4.51
C ALA A 600 -1.89 -16.65 -4.42
N GLY A 601 -2.68 -16.46 -3.34
CA GLY A 601 -3.90 -17.20 -3.09
C GLY A 601 -5.02 -16.88 -4.09
N SER A 602 -5.25 -15.60 -4.42
CA SER A 602 -6.28 -15.22 -5.39
C SER A 602 -6.01 -15.87 -6.74
N GLY A 603 -4.77 -15.87 -7.20
CA GLY A 603 -4.40 -16.55 -8.45
C GLY A 603 -4.66 -18.07 -8.46
N ALA A 604 -4.47 -18.75 -7.33
CA ALA A 604 -4.77 -20.17 -7.21
C ALA A 604 -6.28 -20.44 -7.31
N PHE A 605 -7.09 -19.64 -6.62
CA PHE A 605 -8.55 -19.77 -6.68
C PHE A 605 -9.09 -19.39 -8.05
N ASP A 606 -8.64 -18.27 -8.66
CA ASP A 606 -9.09 -17.83 -9.98
C ASP A 606 -8.91 -18.97 -11.03
N GLU A 607 -7.72 -19.57 -11.07
CA GLU A 607 -7.42 -20.67 -12.01
C GLU A 607 -8.24 -21.92 -11.71
N ALA A 608 -8.42 -22.26 -10.42
CA ALA A 608 -9.17 -23.44 -10.03
C ALA A 608 -10.68 -23.28 -10.31
N ILE A 609 -11.25 -22.08 -10.07
CA ILE A 609 -12.65 -21.76 -10.39
C ILE A 609 -12.86 -21.84 -11.90
N GLN A 610 -12.01 -21.20 -12.69
CA GLN A 610 -12.10 -21.20 -14.14
C GLN A 610 -12.04 -22.63 -14.70
N LEU A 611 -11.10 -23.43 -14.23
CA LEU A 611 -10.92 -24.80 -14.69
C LEU A 611 -12.10 -25.69 -14.29
N SER A 612 -12.62 -25.56 -13.06
CA SER A 612 -13.80 -26.32 -12.61
C SER A 612 -15.05 -25.97 -13.43
N ALA A 613 -15.29 -24.67 -13.66
CA ALA A 613 -16.42 -24.19 -14.46
C ALA A 613 -16.33 -24.63 -15.93
N SER A 614 -15.14 -24.61 -16.54
CA SER A 614 -14.92 -25.08 -17.91
C SER A 614 -15.21 -26.59 -18.08
N ARG A 615 -15.06 -27.34 -17.00
CA ARG A 615 -15.38 -28.79 -16.95
C ARG A 615 -16.82 -29.08 -16.53
N SER A 616 -17.65 -28.06 -16.41
CA SER A 616 -19.04 -28.16 -15.92
C SER A 616 -19.16 -28.68 -14.47
N ASP A 617 -18.07 -28.62 -13.68
CA ASP A 617 -18.13 -28.91 -12.25
C ASP A 617 -18.52 -27.64 -11.48
N VAL A 618 -19.79 -27.26 -11.61
CA VAL A 618 -20.36 -26.00 -11.05
C VAL A 618 -20.32 -26.04 -9.53
N ALA A 619 -20.52 -27.20 -8.91
CA ALA A 619 -20.50 -27.34 -7.46
C ALA A 619 -19.11 -27.03 -6.90
N ARG A 620 -18.07 -27.52 -7.56
CA ARG A 620 -16.68 -27.23 -7.17
C ARG A 620 -16.30 -25.77 -7.44
N ALA A 621 -16.72 -25.21 -8.57
CA ALA A 621 -16.50 -23.79 -8.88
C ALA A 621 -17.14 -22.88 -7.82
N PHE A 622 -18.39 -23.18 -7.42
CA PHE A 622 -19.09 -22.47 -6.35
C PHE A 622 -18.35 -22.59 -5.00
N GLU A 623 -17.97 -23.80 -4.60
CA GLU A 623 -17.22 -24.04 -3.36
C GLU A 623 -15.92 -23.22 -3.32
N LEU A 624 -15.16 -23.24 -4.42
CA LEU A 624 -13.90 -22.51 -4.52
C LEU A 624 -14.10 -20.99 -4.45
N ALA A 625 -15.15 -20.48 -5.09
CA ALA A 625 -15.50 -19.05 -5.01
C ALA A 625 -15.88 -18.64 -3.57
N GLU A 626 -16.69 -19.44 -2.87
CA GLU A 626 -17.04 -19.20 -1.46
C GLU A 626 -15.79 -19.27 -0.54
N ARG A 627 -14.87 -20.20 -0.78
CA ARG A 627 -13.63 -20.31 -0.02
C ARG A 627 -12.72 -19.10 -0.27
N ALA A 628 -12.64 -18.63 -1.52
CA ALA A 628 -11.89 -17.42 -1.84
C ALA A 628 -12.45 -16.19 -1.09
N GLN A 629 -13.76 -16.00 -1.13
CA GLN A 629 -14.46 -14.92 -0.41
C GLN A 629 -14.32 -15.04 1.11
N ALA A 630 -14.45 -16.24 1.66
CA ALA A 630 -14.26 -16.49 3.09
C ALA A 630 -12.82 -16.13 3.54
N ARG A 631 -11.81 -16.43 2.72
CA ARG A 631 -10.42 -16.03 3.01
C ARG A 631 -10.23 -14.53 2.98
N VAL A 632 -10.79 -13.81 2.03
CA VAL A 632 -10.76 -12.34 2.00
C VAL A 632 -11.38 -11.77 3.27
N LEU A 633 -12.52 -12.29 3.68
CA LEU A 633 -13.20 -11.91 4.93
C LEU A 633 -12.35 -12.18 6.17
N LEU A 634 -11.73 -13.38 6.26
CA LEU A 634 -10.86 -13.77 7.37
C LEU A 634 -9.62 -12.89 7.45
N SER A 635 -9.03 -12.60 6.32
CA SER A 635 -7.81 -11.80 6.27
C SER A 635 -8.01 -10.37 6.71
N ARG A 636 -9.21 -9.85 6.44
CA ARG A 636 -9.55 -8.44 6.68
C ARG A 636 -10.26 -8.22 8.01
N LEU A 637 -11.07 -9.16 8.48
CA LEU A 637 -12.11 -8.82 9.43
C LEU A 637 -12.16 -9.65 10.71
N THR A 638 -11.80 -10.94 10.78
CA THR A 638 -11.97 -11.74 12.01
C THR A 638 -10.99 -12.92 12.14
N SER A 639 -10.86 -13.42 13.37
CA SER A 639 -10.14 -14.68 13.66
C SER A 639 -11.00 -15.95 13.42
N ARG A 640 -12.27 -15.80 12.98
CA ARG A 640 -13.21 -16.91 12.74
C ARG A 640 -13.93 -16.70 11.42
N ALA A 641 -13.61 -17.52 10.39
CA ALA A 641 -14.44 -17.61 9.20
C ALA A 641 -15.67 -18.46 9.48
N PRO A 642 -16.84 -18.08 8.98
CA PRO A 642 -17.91 -19.01 8.83
C PRO A 642 -17.49 -20.13 7.84
N VAL A 643 -17.94 -21.35 8.11
CA VAL A 643 -17.74 -22.47 7.17
C VAL A 643 -18.45 -22.13 5.85
N PRO A 644 -17.76 -22.20 4.69
CA PRO A 644 -18.40 -21.94 3.41
C PRO A 644 -19.61 -22.85 3.18
N VAL A 645 -20.72 -22.25 2.73
CA VAL A 645 -21.95 -22.97 2.42
C VAL A 645 -21.85 -23.65 1.06
N THR A 646 -22.65 -24.70 0.87
CA THR A 646 -22.76 -25.41 -0.41
C THR A 646 -23.89 -24.84 -1.28
N LEU A 647 -23.91 -25.16 -2.56
CA LEU A 647 -25.03 -24.86 -3.46
C LEU A 647 -26.35 -25.34 -2.87
N SER A 648 -26.40 -26.55 -2.31
CA SER A 648 -27.58 -27.13 -1.69
C SER A 648 -28.08 -26.31 -0.49
N ASP A 649 -27.17 -25.71 0.30
CA ASP A 649 -27.56 -24.87 1.43
C ASP A 649 -28.24 -23.58 0.96
N VAL A 650 -27.82 -23.00 -0.15
CA VAL A 650 -28.46 -21.83 -0.75
C VAL A 650 -29.84 -22.22 -1.30
N MET A 651 -29.90 -23.29 -2.09
CA MET A 651 -31.15 -23.78 -2.68
C MET A 651 -32.22 -24.03 -1.62
N ALA A 652 -31.85 -24.64 -0.49
CA ALA A 652 -32.77 -24.95 0.60
C ALA A 652 -33.36 -23.70 1.32
N ARG A 653 -32.71 -22.55 1.18
CA ARG A 653 -33.08 -21.30 1.88
C ARG A 653 -33.60 -20.19 0.97
N LEU A 654 -33.57 -20.42 -0.34
CA LEU A 654 -33.98 -19.39 -1.30
C LEU A 654 -35.52 -19.35 -1.34
N PRO A 655 -36.16 -18.19 -1.07
CA PRO A 655 -37.62 -18.04 -1.23
C PRO A 655 -38.02 -18.27 -2.69
N GLY A 656 -39.29 -18.67 -2.89
CA GLY A 656 -39.87 -18.71 -4.23
C GLY A 656 -39.71 -17.45 -5.02
N ASN A 657 -39.90 -17.11 -6.13
CA ASN A 657 -39.71 -15.83 -6.87
C ASN A 657 -38.40 -15.11 -6.66
N THR A 658 -37.40 -15.75 -6.07
CA THR A 658 -36.07 -15.16 -5.82
C THR A 658 -35.01 -15.84 -6.66
N ALA A 659 -34.20 -15.06 -7.36
CA ALA A 659 -33.00 -15.54 -8.00
C ALA A 659 -31.77 -15.17 -7.14
N PHE A 660 -30.87 -16.12 -6.93
CA PHE A 660 -29.55 -15.89 -6.34
C PHE A 660 -28.52 -15.95 -7.44
N VAL A 661 -27.70 -14.90 -7.55
CA VAL A 661 -26.65 -14.76 -8.56
C VAL A 661 -25.31 -14.61 -7.89
N GLN A 662 -24.44 -15.62 -7.98
CA GLN A 662 -23.05 -15.47 -7.58
C GLN A 662 -22.24 -14.97 -8.77
N LEU A 663 -21.58 -13.82 -8.60
CA LEU A 663 -20.70 -13.22 -9.60
C LEU A 663 -19.26 -13.31 -9.10
N THR A 664 -18.42 -13.95 -9.92
CA THR A 664 -16.99 -14.11 -9.61
C THR A 664 -16.16 -13.55 -10.75
N THR A 665 -15.35 -12.53 -10.43
CA THR A 665 -14.46 -11.90 -11.40
C THR A 665 -13.23 -12.77 -11.64
N LEU A 666 -12.96 -13.08 -12.90
CA LEU A 666 -11.75 -13.75 -13.34
C LEU A 666 -10.94 -12.81 -14.25
N PRO A 667 -9.67 -13.10 -14.54
CA PRO A 667 -8.80 -12.16 -15.27
C PRO A 667 -9.32 -11.70 -16.63
N GLU A 668 -9.85 -12.63 -17.45
CA GLU A 668 -10.23 -12.37 -18.84
C GLU A 668 -11.74 -12.47 -19.12
N GLN A 669 -12.42 -13.26 -18.37
CA GLN A 669 -13.86 -13.44 -18.39
C GLN A 669 -14.32 -13.67 -16.97
N SER A 670 -15.59 -13.48 -16.67
CA SER A 670 -16.13 -13.68 -15.33
C SER A 670 -17.09 -14.87 -15.31
N LEU A 671 -17.45 -15.32 -14.12
CA LEU A 671 -18.37 -16.44 -13.94
C LEU A 671 -19.61 -15.96 -13.19
N ALA A 672 -20.79 -16.22 -13.76
CA ALA A 672 -22.07 -16.13 -13.08
C ALA A 672 -22.60 -17.53 -12.76
N ILE A 673 -23.02 -17.78 -11.52
CA ILE A 673 -23.78 -18.97 -11.12
C ILE A 673 -25.13 -18.47 -10.65
N VAL A 674 -26.19 -18.85 -11.39
CA VAL A 674 -27.57 -18.47 -11.08
C VAL A 674 -28.28 -19.66 -10.44
N ILE A 675 -28.88 -19.43 -9.28
CA ILE A 675 -29.63 -20.44 -8.52
C ILE A 675 -31.07 -19.96 -8.42
N ARG A 676 -32.02 -20.81 -8.83
CA ARG A 676 -33.43 -20.50 -8.80
C ARG A 676 -34.29 -21.76 -8.83
N GLU A 677 -35.39 -21.77 -8.07
CA GLU A 677 -36.42 -22.84 -8.10
C GLU A 677 -35.86 -24.27 -7.93
N GLY A 678 -34.76 -24.41 -7.17
CA GLY A 678 -34.10 -25.71 -6.97
C GLY A 678 -33.17 -26.14 -8.12
N GLU A 679 -32.95 -25.28 -9.11
CA GLU A 679 -32.00 -25.48 -10.21
C GLU A 679 -30.86 -24.47 -10.15
N PHE A 680 -29.74 -24.78 -10.82
CA PHE A 680 -28.62 -23.87 -10.97
C PHE A 680 -28.00 -23.95 -12.37
N ARG A 681 -27.47 -22.84 -12.84
CA ARG A 681 -26.74 -22.73 -14.11
C ARG A 681 -25.49 -21.88 -13.95
N SER A 682 -24.40 -22.25 -14.59
CA SER A 682 -23.20 -21.44 -14.69
C SER A 682 -23.05 -20.84 -16.09
N VAL A 683 -22.64 -19.59 -16.17
CA VAL A 683 -22.46 -18.87 -17.43
C VAL A 683 -21.15 -18.08 -17.35
N PHE A 684 -20.28 -18.23 -18.35
CA PHE A 684 -19.17 -17.32 -18.52
C PHE A 684 -19.64 -16.00 -19.11
N LEU A 685 -19.33 -14.91 -18.42
CA LEU A 685 -19.61 -13.55 -18.85
C LEU A 685 -18.44 -13.04 -19.70
N PRO A 686 -18.71 -12.41 -20.86
CA PRO A 686 -17.66 -11.95 -21.78
C PRO A 686 -17.01 -10.63 -21.30
N ILE A 687 -16.65 -10.59 -20.02
CA ILE A 687 -16.03 -9.43 -19.36
C ILE A 687 -15.06 -9.88 -18.28
N GLY A 688 -13.82 -9.41 -18.36
CA GLY A 688 -12.78 -9.72 -17.37
C GLY A 688 -12.57 -8.57 -16.38
N ARG A 689 -11.73 -8.85 -15.36
CA ARG A 689 -11.46 -7.94 -14.23
C ARG A 689 -11.14 -6.51 -14.66
N ARG A 690 -10.19 -6.33 -15.59
CA ARG A 690 -9.75 -5.00 -16.03
C ARG A 690 -10.86 -4.22 -16.72
N GLU A 691 -11.70 -4.88 -17.53
CA GLU A 691 -12.79 -4.22 -18.23
C GLU A 691 -13.89 -3.79 -17.24
N ILE A 692 -14.21 -4.64 -16.24
CA ILE A 692 -15.16 -4.28 -15.18
C ILE A 692 -14.65 -3.04 -14.43
N ASP A 693 -13.39 -3.03 -13.99
CA ASP A 693 -12.80 -1.89 -13.28
C ASP A 693 -12.86 -0.62 -14.14
N THR A 694 -12.48 -0.71 -15.41
CA THR A 694 -12.52 0.45 -16.33
C THR A 694 -13.94 0.99 -16.51
N LEU A 695 -14.93 0.10 -16.67
CA LEU A 695 -16.33 0.51 -16.87
C LEU A 695 -16.94 1.10 -15.60
N THR A 696 -16.68 0.51 -14.44
CA THR A 696 -17.20 1.01 -13.15
C THR A 696 -16.55 2.33 -12.74
N ASP A 697 -15.24 2.49 -12.95
CA ASP A 697 -14.53 3.74 -12.71
C ASP A 697 -15.05 4.85 -13.64
N GLY A 698 -15.24 4.53 -14.93
CA GLY A 698 -15.82 5.45 -15.90
C GLY A 698 -17.26 5.84 -15.56
N LEU A 699 -18.08 4.87 -15.09
CA LEU A 699 -19.45 5.11 -14.69
C LEU A 699 -19.54 6.04 -13.46
N SER A 700 -18.68 5.83 -12.50
CA SER A 700 -18.57 6.69 -11.33
C SER A 700 -18.13 8.11 -11.69
N ALA A 701 -17.16 8.26 -12.59
CA ALA A 701 -16.71 9.56 -13.08
C ALA A 701 -17.85 10.27 -13.82
N ALA A 702 -18.55 9.58 -14.72
CA ALA A 702 -19.69 10.13 -15.44
C ALA A 702 -20.82 10.58 -14.48
N ALA A 703 -21.07 9.82 -13.42
CA ALA A 703 -22.04 10.17 -12.40
C ALA A 703 -21.66 11.45 -11.64
N GLN A 704 -20.36 11.58 -11.25
CA GLN A 704 -19.85 12.75 -10.54
C GLN A 704 -19.78 14.00 -11.42
N ASP A 705 -19.45 13.83 -12.71
CA ASP A 705 -19.41 14.91 -13.70
C ASP A 705 -20.82 15.28 -14.25
N ASN A 706 -21.86 14.55 -13.79
CA ASN A 706 -23.23 14.67 -14.28
C ASN A 706 -23.35 14.49 -15.81
N ASP A 707 -22.49 13.64 -16.38
CA ASP A 707 -22.51 13.26 -17.81
C ASP A 707 -23.46 12.08 -18.03
N GLN A 708 -24.74 12.40 -18.25
CA GLN A 708 -25.76 11.38 -18.41
C GLN A 708 -25.53 10.52 -19.65
N ALA A 709 -25.02 11.08 -20.75
CA ALA A 709 -24.81 10.34 -21.99
C ALA A 709 -23.72 9.25 -21.82
N ASP A 710 -22.63 9.62 -21.17
CA ASP A 710 -21.54 8.66 -20.88
C ASP A 710 -21.99 7.62 -19.86
N PHE A 711 -22.75 8.02 -18.83
CA PHE A 711 -23.33 7.10 -17.86
C PHE A 711 -24.22 6.04 -18.53
N GLU A 712 -25.15 6.46 -19.41
CA GLU A 712 -26.04 5.53 -20.13
C GLU A 712 -25.27 4.59 -21.05
N ARG A 713 -24.27 5.11 -21.76
CA ARG A 713 -23.42 4.32 -22.67
C ARG A 713 -22.64 3.22 -21.89
N LEU A 714 -22.05 3.58 -20.75
CA LEU A 714 -21.29 2.65 -19.92
C LEU A 714 -22.19 1.64 -19.21
N SER A 715 -23.34 2.10 -18.70
CA SER A 715 -24.37 1.25 -18.08
C SER A 715 -24.89 0.20 -19.07
N LYS A 716 -25.15 0.58 -20.33
CA LYS A 716 -25.55 -0.36 -21.38
C LYS A 716 -24.46 -1.38 -21.66
N ARG A 717 -23.18 -0.98 -21.75
CA ARG A 717 -22.08 -1.92 -21.97
C ARG A 717 -21.99 -2.96 -20.84
N ILE A 718 -22.23 -2.54 -19.59
CA ILE A 718 -22.29 -3.45 -18.43
C ILE A 718 -23.52 -4.36 -18.54
N SER A 719 -24.70 -3.84 -18.88
CA SER A 719 -25.91 -4.66 -19.10
C SER A 719 -25.69 -5.75 -20.15
N ASP A 720 -25.12 -5.38 -21.31
CA ASP A 720 -24.85 -6.32 -22.40
C ASP A 720 -23.88 -7.45 -21.96
N ALA A 721 -22.89 -7.13 -21.14
CA ALA A 721 -21.87 -8.08 -20.72
C ALA A 721 -22.26 -8.93 -19.50
N VAL A 722 -23.07 -8.39 -18.58
CA VAL A 722 -23.36 -9.01 -17.29
C VAL A 722 -24.80 -9.55 -17.20
N LEU A 723 -25.80 -8.73 -17.57
CA LEU A 723 -27.21 -9.13 -17.44
C LEU A 723 -27.72 -9.96 -18.62
N ALA A 724 -27.42 -9.54 -19.85
CA ALA A 724 -27.96 -10.22 -21.05
C ALA A 724 -27.65 -11.74 -21.07
N PRO A 725 -26.44 -12.22 -20.67
CA PRO A 725 -26.17 -13.67 -20.67
C PRO A 725 -27.01 -14.48 -19.68
N ILE A 726 -27.58 -13.85 -18.65
CA ILE A 726 -28.38 -14.48 -17.58
C ILE A 726 -29.83 -13.98 -17.54
N ALA A 727 -30.26 -13.15 -18.52
CA ALA A 727 -31.57 -12.51 -18.50
C ALA A 727 -32.75 -13.49 -18.42
N GLN A 728 -32.64 -14.64 -19.11
CA GLN A 728 -33.69 -15.70 -19.07
C GLN A 728 -33.86 -16.28 -17.69
N ASP A 729 -32.78 -16.46 -16.93
CA ASP A 729 -32.84 -17.03 -15.58
C ASP A 729 -33.45 -16.03 -14.58
N LEU A 730 -33.38 -14.73 -14.89
CA LEU A 730 -33.89 -13.65 -14.04
C LEU A 730 -35.32 -13.21 -14.43
N ALA A 731 -35.82 -13.66 -15.57
CA ALA A 731 -37.02 -13.10 -16.23
C ALA A 731 -38.28 -13.07 -15.35
N THR A 732 -38.50 -14.06 -14.50
CA THR A 732 -39.69 -14.17 -13.66
C THR A 732 -39.43 -13.98 -12.16
N ALA A 733 -38.17 -13.63 -11.77
CA ALA A 733 -37.83 -13.33 -10.39
C ALA A 733 -38.09 -11.84 -10.09
N ASP A 734 -38.85 -11.56 -9.04
CA ASP A 734 -39.14 -10.21 -8.55
C ASP A 734 -38.15 -9.76 -7.45
N ARG A 735 -37.28 -10.66 -7.01
CA ARG A 735 -36.21 -10.40 -6.06
C ARG A 735 -34.90 -11.03 -6.52
N TRP A 736 -33.82 -10.21 -6.56
CA TRP A 736 -32.50 -10.68 -6.91
C TRP A 736 -31.54 -10.53 -5.73
N ILE A 737 -30.87 -11.60 -5.37
CA ILE A 737 -29.80 -11.60 -4.39
C ILE A 737 -28.50 -11.77 -5.16
N ILE A 738 -27.68 -10.75 -5.17
CA ILE A 738 -26.42 -10.71 -5.94
C ILE A 738 -25.25 -10.87 -4.97
N ALA A 739 -24.65 -12.05 -4.95
CA ALA A 739 -23.40 -12.30 -4.26
C ALA A 739 -22.26 -11.90 -5.19
N ALA A 740 -21.66 -10.74 -4.92
CA ALA A 740 -20.66 -10.10 -5.75
C ALA A 740 -19.33 -9.97 -5.00
N ASP A 741 -18.23 -10.19 -5.72
CA ASP A 741 -16.91 -9.80 -5.25
C ASP A 741 -16.69 -8.26 -5.37
N ASP A 742 -15.53 -7.77 -4.92
CA ASP A 742 -15.22 -6.34 -4.84
C ASP A 742 -15.38 -5.62 -6.19
N HIS A 743 -15.15 -6.29 -7.32
CA HIS A 743 -15.24 -5.70 -8.66
C HIS A 743 -16.69 -5.54 -9.12
N PHE A 744 -17.50 -6.58 -9.00
CA PHE A 744 -18.90 -6.55 -9.34
C PHE A 744 -19.72 -5.72 -8.35
N ALA A 745 -19.30 -5.60 -7.10
CA ALA A 745 -19.98 -4.79 -6.09
C ALA A 745 -20.04 -3.30 -6.42
N ALA A 746 -19.17 -2.80 -7.30
CA ALA A 746 -19.17 -1.41 -7.79
C ALA A 746 -20.23 -1.13 -8.89
N ILE A 747 -20.95 -2.14 -9.36
CA ILE A 747 -21.96 -2.00 -10.41
C ILE A 747 -23.29 -1.53 -9.79
N PRO A 748 -23.89 -0.43 -10.27
CA PRO A 748 -25.23 0.01 -9.84
C PRO A 748 -26.32 -0.82 -10.52
N PHE A 749 -26.51 -2.08 -10.10
CA PHE A 749 -27.44 -3.02 -10.73
C PHE A 749 -28.85 -2.44 -10.90
N ALA A 750 -29.30 -1.56 -10.00
CA ALA A 750 -30.60 -0.88 -10.08
C ALA A 750 -30.77 -0.04 -11.36
N ALA A 751 -29.68 0.55 -11.87
CA ALA A 751 -29.69 1.41 -13.06
C ALA A 751 -29.33 0.68 -14.36
N LEU A 752 -29.08 -0.61 -14.31
CA LEU A 752 -28.92 -1.38 -15.55
C LEU A 752 -30.28 -1.53 -16.24
N ARG A 753 -30.26 -1.56 -17.57
CA ARG A 753 -31.49 -1.70 -18.37
C ARG A 753 -31.64 -3.10 -18.94
N ASP A 754 -32.87 -3.57 -18.97
CA ASP A 754 -33.25 -4.75 -19.74
C ASP A 754 -33.33 -4.38 -21.23
N ASP A 755 -32.58 -5.09 -22.08
CA ASP A 755 -32.50 -4.78 -23.53
C ASP A 755 -33.84 -5.04 -24.28
N VAL A 756 -34.75 -5.81 -23.69
CA VAL A 756 -36.04 -6.15 -24.32
C VAL A 756 -37.13 -5.15 -23.95
N THR A 757 -37.20 -4.75 -22.68
CA THR A 757 -38.24 -3.87 -22.16
C THR A 757 -37.81 -2.40 -22.09
N ASP A 758 -36.54 -2.10 -22.19
CA ASP A 758 -35.91 -0.78 -21.95
C ASP A 758 -36.20 -0.19 -20.55
N GLU A 759 -36.64 -1.04 -19.59
CA GLU A 759 -36.90 -0.66 -18.20
C GLU A 759 -35.63 -0.79 -17.36
N TYR A 760 -35.50 0.06 -16.34
CA TYR A 760 -34.45 -0.13 -15.33
C TYR A 760 -34.78 -1.35 -14.46
N VAL A 761 -33.74 -2.11 -14.05
CA VAL A 761 -33.90 -3.30 -13.19
C VAL A 761 -34.68 -2.97 -11.91
N VAL A 762 -34.51 -1.77 -11.33
CA VAL A 762 -35.26 -1.33 -10.13
C VAL A 762 -36.78 -1.28 -10.36
N GLU A 763 -37.24 -1.06 -11.60
CA GLU A 763 -38.68 -1.02 -11.90
C GLU A 763 -39.28 -2.42 -11.86
N ARG A 764 -38.48 -3.45 -12.13
CA ARG A 764 -38.91 -4.84 -12.19
C ARG A 764 -38.62 -5.62 -10.92
N ALA A 765 -37.46 -5.49 -10.34
CA ALA A 765 -37.02 -6.34 -9.23
C ALA A 765 -36.48 -5.55 -8.03
N THR A 766 -36.61 -6.18 -6.86
CA THR A 766 -35.91 -5.73 -5.64
C THR A 766 -34.52 -6.35 -5.62
N ILE A 767 -33.48 -5.52 -5.48
CA ILE A 767 -32.08 -5.95 -5.52
C ILE A 767 -31.51 -5.93 -4.11
N VAL A 768 -30.83 -7.00 -3.74
CA VAL A 768 -30.08 -7.15 -2.50
C VAL A 768 -28.68 -7.60 -2.83
N MET A 769 -27.67 -6.87 -2.36
CA MET A 769 -26.29 -7.28 -2.47
C MET A 769 -25.88 -8.18 -1.31
N SER A 770 -25.00 -9.12 -1.54
CA SER A 770 -24.35 -9.91 -0.51
C SER A 770 -22.86 -10.05 -0.80
N PRO A 771 -21.99 -10.02 0.23
CA PRO A 771 -20.57 -10.30 0.02
C PRO A 771 -20.26 -11.72 -0.45
N SER A 772 -21.11 -12.68 -0.06
CA SER A 772 -21.00 -14.10 -0.45
C SER A 772 -22.30 -14.85 -0.17
N ALA A 773 -22.44 -16.06 -0.69
CA ALA A 773 -23.56 -16.96 -0.35
C ALA A 773 -23.51 -17.33 1.14
N THR A 774 -22.31 -17.55 1.67
CA THR A 774 -22.10 -17.85 3.10
C THR A 774 -22.62 -16.70 3.99
N THR A 775 -22.37 -15.45 3.62
CA THR A 775 -22.89 -14.28 4.35
C THR A 775 -24.42 -14.26 4.28
N TYR A 776 -24.99 -14.41 3.09
CA TYR A 776 -26.45 -14.42 2.91
C TYR A 776 -27.15 -15.49 3.76
N VAL A 777 -26.64 -16.73 3.72
CA VAL A 777 -27.24 -17.88 4.43
C VAL A 777 -27.20 -17.68 5.96
N ASN A 778 -26.11 -17.12 6.49
CA ASN A 778 -25.87 -16.95 7.92
C ASN A 778 -26.34 -15.60 8.47
N GLN A 779 -26.99 -14.78 7.65
CA GLN A 779 -27.40 -13.46 8.03
C GLN A 779 -28.50 -13.45 9.10
N ARG A 780 -28.44 -12.45 10.00
CA ARG A 780 -29.43 -12.24 11.03
C ARG A 780 -30.69 -11.52 10.48
N PRO A 781 -31.88 -11.84 10.98
CA PRO A 781 -33.11 -11.16 10.56
C PRO A 781 -33.09 -9.68 10.99
N THR A 782 -33.74 -8.83 10.18
CA THR A 782 -33.92 -7.41 10.51
C THR A 782 -34.85 -7.26 11.73
N PRO A 783 -34.57 -6.34 12.68
CA PRO A 783 -35.46 -6.03 13.80
C PRO A 783 -36.84 -5.63 13.32
N SER A 784 -37.88 -6.11 14.00
CA SER A 784 -39.26 -5.78 13.67
C SER A 784 -39.68 -4.37 14.09
N SER A 785 -38.88 -3.70 14.90
CA SER A 785 -39.05 -2.30 15.31
C SER A 785 -37.72 -1.66 15.64
N PHE A 786 -37.62 -0.34 15.43
CA PHE A 786 -36.40 0.45 15.69
C PHE A 786 -36.65 1.36 16.90
N ARG A 787 -36.17 0.96 18.08
CA ARG A 787 -36.36 1.68 19.35
C ARG A 787 -35.23 2.61 19.70
N VAL A 788 -34.00 2.20 19.39
CA VAL A 788 -32.77 2.94 19.69
C VAL A 788 -32.11 3.30 18.37
N ALA A 789 -32.05 4.60 18.07
CA ALA A 789 -31.40 5.09 16.88
C ALA A 789 -30.10 5.83 17.23
N LEU A 790 -29.00 5.49 16.59
CA LEU A 790 -27.77 6.24 16.58
C LEU A 790 -27.68 7.05 15.29
N VAL A 791 -27.77 8.37 15.40
CA VAL A 791 -27.74 9.27 14.23
C VAL A 791 -26.57 10.23 14.34
N ILE A 792 -25.68 10.21 13.34
CA ILE A 792 -24.45 11.00 13.26
C ILE A 792 -24.48 11.87 12.01
N GLY A 793 -24.10 13.16 12.14
CA GLY A 793 -24.03 14.08 11.01
C GLY A 793 -22.94 15.12 11.14
N ASP A 794 -22.20 15.38 10.05
CA ASP A 794 -21.17 16.41 9.95
C ASP A 794 -20.17 16.40 11.12
N PRO A 795 -19.44 15.29 11.39
CA PRO A 795 -18.43 15.28 12.44
C PRO A 795 -17.39 16.37 12.23
N ALA A 796 -16.89 16.97 13.32
CA ALA A 796 -15.79 17.94 13.28
C ALA A 796 -14.45 17.20 13.15
N PHE A 797 -14.18 16.58 12.00
CA PHE A 797 -12.94 15.88 11.73
C PHE A 797 -11.72 16.85 11.70
N ASP A 798 -10.50 16.31 11.78
CA ASP A 798 -9.28 17.10 11.75
C ASP A 798 -8.99 17.60 10.32
N GLU A 799 -9.27 18.88 10.07
CA GLU A 799 -9.04 19.55 8.78
C GLU A 799 -7.54 19.69 8.43
N GLN A 800 -6.64 19.60 9.41
CA GLN A 800 -5.19 19.61 9.14
C GLN A 800 -4.72 18.26 8.58
N LEU A 801 -5.33 17.17 9.04
CA LEU A 801 -5.09 15.83 8.48
C LEU A 801 -5.72 15.66 7.09
N PHE A 802 -6.88 16.28 6.86
CA PHE A 802 -7.63 16.16 5.61
C PHE A 802 -8.00 17.52 5.02
N PRO A 803 -7.00 18.31 4.56
CA PRO A 803 -7.24 19.69 4.12
C PRO A 803 -8.09 19.81 2.83
N THR A 804 -8.28 18.71 2.12
CA THR A 804 -9.08 18.65 0.89
C THR A 804 -10.55 18.27 1.14
N LEU A 805 -10.90 17.78 2.33
CA LEU A 805 -12.27 17.40 2.65
C LEU A 805 -13.07 18.63 3.12
N PRO A 806 -14.21 18.95 2.45
CA PRO A 806 -15.07 20.05 2.91
C PRO A 806 -15.89 19.64 4.12
N ARG A 807 -16.37 20.61 4.90
CA ARG A 807 -17.42 20.37 5.91
C ARG A 807 -18.73 19.95 5.21
N LEU A 808 -19.59 19.23 5.94
CA LEU A 808 -20.85 18.66 5.45
C LEU A 808 -22.08 19.27 6.16
N PRO A 809 -22.36 20.57 6.00
CA PRO A 809 -23.47 21.22 6.75
C PRO A 809 -24.85 20.63 6.45
N ALA A 810 -25.05 20.11 5.23
CA ALA A 810 -26.32 19.45 4.87
C ALA A 810 -26.50 18.11 5.61
N ALA A 811 -25.41 17.39 5.93
CA ALA A 811 -25.43 16.19 6.75
C ALA A 811 -25.91 16.48 8.20
N SER A 812 -25.60 17.66 8.74
CA SER A 812 -26.16 18.12 10.02
C SER A 812 -27.69 18.27 9.98
N ASP A 813 -28.27 18.85 8.91
CA ASP A 813 -29.73 19.02 8.76
C ASP A 813 -30.39 17.66 8.50
N GLU A 814 -29.78 16.81 7.69
CA GLU A 814 -30.19 15.44 7.44
C GLU A 814 -30.34 14.66 8.76
N ALA A 815 -29.26 14.63 9.55
CA ALA A 815 -29.24 13.94 10.83
C ALA A 815 -30.29 14.44 11.80
N ARG A 816 -30.53 15.78 11.88
CA ARG A 816 -31.60 16.35 12.71
C ARG A 816 -32.99 15.94 12.26
N ARG A 817 -33.25 15.82 10.96
CA ARG A 817 -34.54 15.40 10.41
C ARG A 817 -34.79 13.91 10.61
N ILE A 818 -33.75 13.08 10.41
CA ILE A 818 -33.85 11.64 10.61
C ILE A 818 -34.06 11.34 12.11
N ALA A 819 -33.34 12.00 13.01
CA ALA A 819 -33.49 11.81 14.44
C ALA A 819 -34.94 12.06 14.92
N LYS A 820 -35.70 12.98 14.28
CA LYS A 820 -37.12 13.24 14.61
C LYS A 820 -38.05 12.09 14.29
N LEU A 821 -37.65 11.16 13.42
CA LEU A 821 -38.45 9.97 13.10
C LEU A 821 -38.38 8.92 14.24
N TYR A 822 -37.35 8.98 15.07
CA TYR A 822 -37.09 8.00 16.12
C TYR A 822 -37.22 8.65 17.50
N ALA A 823 -38.20 8.23 18.27
CA ALA A 823 -38.51 8.83 19.57
C ALA A 823 -37.31 8.81 20.54
N GLY A 824 -37.06 9.94 21.21
CA GLY A 824 -35.98 10.04 22.19
C GLY A 824 -34.56 10.15 21.59
N THR A 825 -34.40 10.25 20.26
CA THR A 825 -33.08 10.30 19.60
C THR A 825 -32.56 11.73 19.54
N THR A 826 -31.34 11.94 20.04
CA THR A 826 -30.55 13.17 19.86
C THR A 826 -29.41 12.89 18.92
N PRO A 827 -29.30 13.59 17.78
CA PRO A 827 -28.22 13.34 16.84
C PRO A 827 -26.85 13.81 17.38
N LEU A 828 -25.81 13.07 17.13
CA LEU A 828 -24.41 13.47 17.38
C LEU A 828 -23.93 14.32 16.20
N LEU A 829 -23.56 15.58 16.47
CA LEU A 829 -23.16 16.56 15.44
C LEU A 829 -21.85 17.25 15.82
N GLY A 830 -21.07 17.64 14.82
CA GLY A 830 -19.83 18.38 15.02
C GLY A 830 -18.86 17.67 15.96
N ALA A 831 -18.38 18.36 16.99
CA ALA A 831 -17.48 17.79 18.00
C ALA A 831 -18.12 16.67 18.85
N ALA A 832 -19.46 16.64 18.96
CA ALA A 832 -20.15 15.56 19.67
C ALA A 832 -20.16 14.24 18.88
N ALA A 833 -19.88 14.25 17.58
CA ALA A 833 -19.78 13.09 16.73
C ALA A 833 -18.36 12.48 16.79
N SER A 834 -17.88 12.15 18.00
CA SER A 834 -16.54 11.61 18.22
C SER A 834 -16.50 10.08 18.05
N ARG A 835 -15.31 9.57 17.71
CA ARG A 835 -15.02 8.13 17.61
C ARG A 835 -15.41 7.39 18.89
N GLN A 836 -15.06 7.93 20.05
CA GLN A 836 -15.39 7.31 21.35
C GLN A 836 -16.90 7.20 21.58
N ARG A 837 -17.66 8.25 21.28
CA ARG A 837 -19.13 8.21 21.40
C ARG A 837 -19.78 7.25 20.42
N PHE A 838 -19.28 7.19 19.19
CA PHE A 838 -19.71 6.18 18.23
C PHE A 838 -19.52 4.77 18.78
N LEU A 839 -18.29 4.41 19.20
CA LEU A 839 -17.98 3.07 19.69
C LEU A 839 -18.77 2.70 20.95
N SER A 840 -19.12 3.66 21.81
CA SER A 840 -19.90 3.42 23.01
C SER A 840 -21.41 3.21 22.74
N ALA A 841 -21.96 3.82 21.68
CA ALA A 841 -23.38 3.80 21.37
C ALA A 841 -23.77 2.75 20.33
N VAL A 842 -22.83 2.36 19.45
CA VAL A 842 -23.10 1.53 18.26
C VAL A 842 -23.63 0.14 18.60
N THR A 843 -23.22 -0.46 19.71
CA THR A 843 -23.57 -1.84 20.10
C THR A 843 -25.03 -1.99 20.56
N SER A 844 -25.67 -0.91 21.05
CA SER A 844 -27.04 -0.91 21.56
C SER A 844 -28.09 -0.38 20.57
N ALA A 845 -27.65 0.06 19.38
CA ALA A 845 -28.55 0.63 18.38
C ALA A 845 -29.32 -0.44 17.59
N ASP A 846 -30.59 -0.17 17.25
CA ASP A 846 -31.40 -0.94 16.30
C ASP A 846 -31.27 -0.39 14.88
N ILE A 847 -30.98 0.92 14.77
CA ILE A 847 -30.71 1.61 13.51
C ILE A 847 -29.55 2.60 13.71
N ILE A 848 -28.65 2.61 12.77
CA ILE A 848 -27.46 3.47 12.76
C ILE A 848 -27.46 4.27 11.48
N HIS A 849 -27.39 5.60 11.58
CA HIS A 849 -27.26 6.49 10.44
C HIS A 849 -25.98 7.32 10.59
N ILE A 850 -25.11 7.27 9.60
CA ILE A 850 -23.80 7.96 9.59
C ILE A 850 -23.71 8.82 8.33
N ALA A 851 -23.84 10.14 8.50
CA ALA A 851 -23.61 11.13 7.45
C ALA A 851 -22.26 11.84 7.72
N ALA A 852 -21.17 11.24 7.21
CA ALA A 852 -19.80 11.64 7.44
C ALA A 852 -18.95 11.35 6.20
N HIS A 853 -17.67 11.78 6.17
CA HIS A 853 -16.75 11.36 5.13
C HIS A 853 -16.29 9.90 5.35
N ALA A 854 -16.30 9.10 4.29
CA ALA A 854 -15.64 7.81 4.25
C ALA A 854 -14.36 7.94 3.41
N ILE A 855 -13.24 7.54 3.98
CA ILE A 855 -11.90 7.62 3.39
C ILE A 855 -11.51 6.21 2.98
N GLY A 856 -11.49 5.93 1.68
CA GLY A 856 -11.04 4.64 1.16
C GLY A 856 -9.52 4.55 1.18
N ASN A 857 -8.99 3.35 1.41
CA ASN A 857 -7.59 3.05 1.26
C ASN A 857 -7.42 1.88 0.29
N GLU A 858 -6.84 2.16 -0.89
CA GLU A 858 -6.68 1.18 -1.96
C GLU A 858 -5.58 0.16 -1.66
N ARG A 859 -4.58 0.54 -0.86
CA ARG A 859 -3.46 -0.32 -0.53
C ARG A 859 -3.80 -1.32 0.57
N ASP A 860 -4.62 -0.88 1.52
CA ASP A 860 -5.10 -1.71 2.62
C ASP A 860 -6.52 -1.32 3.01
N ALA A 861 -7.48 -2.14 2.64
CA ALA A 861 -8.89 -1.91 2.98
C ALA A 861 -9.13 -1.72 4.49
N LEU A 862 -8.34 -2.36 5.35
CA LEU A 862 -8.44 -2.22 6.82
C LEU A 862 -8.15 -0.81 7.32
N LEU A 863 -7.40 -0.03 6.55
CA LEU A 863 -7.09 1.37 6.82
C LEU A 863 -8.12 2.34 6.23
N SER A 864 -9.12 1.85 5.50
CA SER A 864 -10.30 2.66 5.16
C SER A 864 -10.99 3.09 6.45
N ALA A 865 -11.45 4.35 6.52
CA ALA A 865 -11.96 4.93 7.75
C ALA A 865 -13.18 5.82 7.52
N ILE A 866 -14.02 5.96 8.54
CA ILE A 866 -15.05 7.00 8.62
C ILE A 866 -14.48 8.11 9.49
N ALA A 867 -14.48 9.35 8.98
CA ALA A 867 -13.94 10.51 9.67
C ALA A 867 -14.94 11.00 10.73
N MET A 868 -14.56 10.91 12.00
CA MET A 868 -15.28 11.41 13.16
C MET A 868 -14.53 12.58 13.80
N ALA A 869 -15.06 13.18 14.83
CA ALA A 869 -14.34 14.18 15.60
C ALA A 869 -13.26 13.51 16.47
N PRO A 870 -12.03 14.04 16.48
CA PRO A 870 -10.98 13.59 17.38
C PRO A 870 -11.32 13.96 18.84
N GLU A 871 -10.93 13.11 19.79
CA GLU A 871 -11.14 13.33 21.21
C GLU A 871 -9.97 12.74 22.01
N HIS A 872 -9.45 13.50 23.00
CA HIS A 872 -8.44 13.02 23.96
C HIS A 872 -7.15 12.44 23.31
N GLY A 873 -6.74 12.96 22.17
CA GLY A 873 -5.50 12.55 21.51
C GLY A 873 -5.64 11.37 20.55
N ASP A 874 -6.88 10.95 20.22
CA ASP A 874 -7.12 10.04 19.11
C ASP A 874 -7.21 10.80 17.77
N ASP A 875 -7.13 10.07 16.65
CA ASP A 875 -7.16 10.64 15.30
C ASP A 875 -8.59 10.90 14.79
N GLY A 876 -9.60 10.55 15.57
CA GLY A 876 -11.01 10.68 15.20
C GLY A 876 -11.44 9.73 14.08
N LEU A 877 -10.65 8.72 13.71
CA LEU A 877 -10.97 7.81 12.63
C LEU A 877 -11.55 6.49 13.16
N VAL A 878 -12.70 6.11 12.62
CA VAL A 878 -13.26 4.77 12.81
C VAL A 878 -12.82 3.91 11.64
N TYR A 879 -11.78 3.11 11.87
CA TYR A 879 -11.22 2.24 10.84
C TYR A 879 -12.12 1.03 10.54
N LEU A 880 -12.00 0.50 9.33
CA LEU A 880 -12.71 -0.71 8.92
C LEU A 880 -12.49 -1.88 9.89
N ARG A 881 -11.27 -2.04 10.39
CA ARG A 881 -10.93 -3.05 11.42
C ARG A 881 -11.69 -2.86 12.73
N ASP A 882 -11.91 -1.59 13.17
CA ASP A 882 -12.67 -1.29 14.39
C ASP A 882 -14.12 -1.74 14.22
N VAL A 883 -14.70 -1.48 13.03
CA VAL A 883 -16.06 -1.91 12.67
C VAL A 883 -16.17 -3.43 12.63
N ALA A 884 -15.18 -4.12 12.10
CA ALA A 884 -15.18 -5.58 12.01
C ALA A 884 -15.09 -6.29 13.38
N GLU A 885 -14.49 -5.63 14.37
CA GLU A 885 -14.42 -6.14 15.76
C GLU A 885 -15.70 -5.87 16.57
N LEU A 886 -16.64 -5.06 16.05
CA LEU A 886 -17.91 -4.79 16.73
C LEU A 886 -18.72 -6.07 16.94
N ARG A 887 -19.49 -6.08 18.03
CA ARG A 887 -20.51 -7.09 18.29
C ARG A 887 -21.86 -6.40 18.41
N LEU A 888 -22.60 -6.38 17.30
CA LEU A 888 -23.89 -5.70 17.19
C LEU A 888 -25.00 -6.67 17.61
N GLU A 889 -25.34 -6.69 18.89
CA GLU A 889 -26.29 -7.67 19.47
C GLU A 889 -27.71 -7.50 18.95
N HIS A 890 -28.11 -6.26 18.60
CA HIS A 890 -29.45 -5.90 18.13
C HIS A 890 -29.65 -6.10 16.61
N ALA A 891 -28.66 -6.58 15.89
CA ALA A 891 -28.71 -6.74 14.43
C ALA A 891 -29.19 -5.45 13.69
N PRO A 892 -28.57 -4.29 13.92
CA PRO A 892 -29.06 -3.02 13.41
C PRO A 892 -29.12 -2.97 11.89
N VAL A 893 -29.98 -2.08 11.37
CA VAL A 893 -29.88 -1.57 10.01
C VAL A 893 -28.90 -0.39 10.03
N VAL A 894 -27.88 -0.44 9.19
CA VAL A 894 -26.86 0.61 9.08
C VAL A 894 -27.05 1.39 7.79
N VAL A 895 -27.11 2.72 7.89
CA VAL A 895 -27.20 3.65 6.75
C VAL A 895 -25.91 4.47 6.70
N LEU A 896 -25.08 4.22 5.71
CA LEU A 896 -23.87 4.95 5.44
C LEU A 896 -24.16 6.00 4.36
N ALA A 897 -24.64 7.17 4.78
CA ALA A 897 -24.71 8.36 3.95
C ALA A 897 -23.32 9.04 3.87
N ALA A 898 -22.29 8.20 3.84
CA ALA A 898 -20.89 8.59 3.80
C ALA A 898 -20.39 8.30 2.39
N CYS A 899 -20.29 9.35 1.60
CA CYS A 899 -19.81 9.25 0.22
C CYS A 899 -18.33 8.88 0.20
N GLY A 900 -17.92 7.97 -0.69
CA GLY A 900 -16.51 7.68 -0.94
C GLY A 900 -15.80 8.91 -1.49
N THR A 901 -15.25 9.76 -0.62
CA THR A 901 -14.40 10.87 -1.03
C THR A 901 -12.98 10.38 -1.21
N THR A 902 -12.75 9.52 -2.20
CA THR A 902 -11.39 9.22 -2.61
C THR A 902 -11.03 10.11 -3.78
N THR A 903 -9.87 10.74 -3.70
CA THR A 903 -9.20 11.39 -4.82
C THR A 903 -8.72 10.38 -5.88
N SER A 904 -9.00 9.09 -5.70
CA SER A 904 -8.69 7.99 -6.59
C SER A 904 -9.95 7.34 -7.16
N ASN A 905 -9.86 6.88 -8.38
CA ASN A 905 -10.93 6.42 -9.26
C ASN A 905 -11.66 5.11 -8.87
N ASN A 906 -11.57 4.65 -7.62
CA ASN A 906 -12.18 3.39 -7.16
C ASN A 906 -13.49 3.62 -6.40
N ALA A 907 -14.50 4.11 -7.09
CA ALA A 907 -15.85 4.29 -6.55
C ALA A 907 -16.48 2.94 -6.15
N GLY A 908 -17.13 2.93 -4.99
CA GLY A 908 -17.90 1.79 -4.49
C GLY A 908 -17.16 0.78 -3.63
N ARG A 909 -15.84 0.58 -3.81
CA ARG A 909 -15.08 -0.40 -3.02
C ARG A 909 -15.02 -0.12 -1.51
N PRO A 910 -14.83 1.12 -1.03
CA PRO A 910 -14.88 1.40 0.41
C PRO A 910 -16.21 1.03 1.04
N ILE A 911 -17.32 1.33 0.37
CA ILE A 911 -18.67 1.02 0.86
C ILE A 911 -18.90 -0.48 0.95
N HIS A 912 -18.47 -1.24 -0.05
CA HIS A 912 -18.55 -2.70 -0.02
C HIS A 912 -17.78 -3.27 1.19
N ASN A 913 -16.57 -2.78 1.43
CA ASN A 913 -15.75 -3.20 2.56
C ASN A 913 -16.41 -2.85 3.92
N PHE A 914 -16.98 -1.65 4.07
CA PHE A 914 -17.72 -1.27 5.29
C PHE A 914 -18.99 -2.08 5.45
N ALA A 915 -19.73 -2.35 4.37
CA ALA A 915 -20.91 -3.21 4.41
C ALA A 915 -20.54 -4.62 4.89
N GLN A 916 -19.47 -5.21 4.35
CA GLN A 916 -18.93 -6.50 4.82
C GLN A 916 -18.60 -6.45 6.32
N ALA A 917 -17.88 -5.42 6.77
CA ALA A 917 -17.46 -5.28 8.16
C ALA A 917 -18.65 -5.20 9.13
N PHE A 918 -19.64 -4.38 8.81
CA PHE A 918 -20.85 -4.26 9.62
C PHE A 918 -21.69 -5.55 9.63
N LEU A 919 -21.79 -6.24 8.50
CA LEU A 919 -22.49 -7.53 8.42
C LEU A 919 -21.80 -8.60 9.27
N VAL A 920 -20.47 -8.65 9.23
CA VAL A 920 -19.66 -9.53 10.09
C VAL A 920 -19.80 -9.14 11.56
N GLY A 921 -19.85 -7.83 11.86
CA GLY A 921 -20.11 -7.29 13.19
C GLY A 921 -21.51 -7.60 13.73
N GLY A 922 -22.42 -8.13 12.89
CA GLY A 922 -23.76 -8.59 13.27
C GLY A 922 -24.91 -7.71 12.83
N SER A 923 -24.72 -6.73 11.94
CA SER A 923 -25.84 -5.96 11.37
C SER A 923 -26.72 -6.84 10.48
N SER A 924 -28.03 -6.47 10.38
CA SER A 924 -28.97 -7.19 9.49
C SER A 924 -28.99 -6.65 8.07
N ALA A 925 -28.69 -5.38 7.89
CA ALA A 925 -28.61 -4.72 6.60
C ALA A 925 -27.67 -3.52 6.66
N VAL A 926 -27.03 -3.22 5.53
CA VAL A 926 -26.20 -2.01 5.37
C VAL A 926 -26.55 -1.35 4.05
N LEU A 927 -27.04 -0.11 4.11
CA LEU A 927 -27.24 0.77 2.97
C LEU A 927 -26.00 1.65 2.80
N GLY A 928 -25.45 1.74 1.58
CA GLY A 928 -24.34 2.64 1.29
C GLY A 928 -24.40 3.18 -0.13
N SER A 929 -23.62 4.23 -0.43
CA SER A 929 -23.55 4.86 -1.75
C SER A 929 -22.26 4.52 -2.49
N LEU A 930 -22.36 4.30 -3.81
CA LEU A 930 -21.23 3.97 -4.70
C LEU A 930 -20.36 5.18 -5.05
N TRP A 931 -20.92 6.37 -5.12
CA TRP A 931 -20.26 7.64 -5.43
C TRP A 931 -20.88 8.80 -4.69
N ASN A 932 -20.25 9.96 -4.81
CA ASN A 932 -20.73 11.21 -4.21
C ASN A 932 -21.98 11.70 -4.96
N ILE A 933 -23.02 12.00 -4.21
CA ILE A 933 -24.27 12.58 -4.68
C ILE A 933 -24.39 13.98 -4.06
N ASP A 934 -25.09 14.91 -4.73
CA ASP A 934 -25.33 16.21 -4.16
C ASP A 934 -26.12 16.12 -2.83
N ASP A 935 -25.85 17.03 -1.92
CA ASP A 935 -26.39 17.03 -0.55
C ASP A 935 -27.94 17.06 -0.49
N GLU A 936 -28.58 17.71 -1.47
CA GLU A 936 -30.05 17.81 -1.48
C GLU A 936 -30.69 16.48 -1.90
N SER A 937 -30.15 15.85 -2.93
CA SER A 937 -30.59 14.53 -3.39
C SER A 937 -30.35 13.45 -2.34
N THR A 938 -29.16 13.44 -1.70
CA THR A 938 -28.81 12.51 -0.61
C THR A 938 -29.79 12.65 0.55
N ARG A 939 -30.04 13.87 1.01
CA ARG A 939 -31.01 14.14 2.08
C ARG A 939 -32.44 13.71 1.73
N ALA A 940 -32.89 13.98 0.50
CA ALA A 940 -34.23 13.59 0.05
C ALA A 940 -34.38 12.06 0.04
N PHE A 941 -33.35 11.36 -0.47
CA PHE A 941 -33.29 9.90 -0.51
C PHE A 941 -33.28 9.29 0.90
N ALA A 942 -32.37 9.76 1.77
CA ALA A 942 -32.23 9.22 3.12
C ALA A 942 -33.51 9.38 3.93
N LEU A 943 -34.18 10.54 3.83
CA LEU A 943 -35.48 10.77 4.48
C LEU A 943 -36.59 9.86 3.91
N ALA A 944 -36.63 9.62 2.61
CA ALA A 944 -37.59 8.71 2.00
C ALA A 944 -37.36 7.28 2.51
N PHE A 945 -36.12 6.81 2.49
CA PHE A 945 -35.71 5.49 2.99
C PHE A 945 -36.09 5.29 4.47
N HIS A 946 -35.70 6.23 5.35
CA HIS A 946 -36.02 6.14 6.79
C HIS A 946 -37.51 6.17 7.10
N ARG A 947 -38.34 6.91 6.33
CA ARG A 947 -39.79 6.89 6.46
C ARG A 947 -40.38 5.52 6.14
N GLN A 948 -39.94 4.92 5.02
CA GLN A 948 -40.36 3.59 4.61
C GLN A 948 -39.98 2.51 5.65
N LEU A 949 -38.77 2.60 6.23
CA LEU A 949 -38.37 1.73 7.34
C LEU A 949 -39.23 1.95 8.59
N HIS A 950 -39.54 3.21 8.93
CA HIS A 950 -40.38 3.55 10.06
C HIS A 950 -41.83 3.04 9.88
N ASP A 951 -42.31 3.03 8.64
CA ASP A 951 -43.63 2.49 8.25
C ASP A 951 -43.63 0.93 8.19
N GLY A 952 -42.51 0.27 8.52
CA GLY A 952 -42.42 -1.18 8.69
C GLY A 952 -42.04 -1.96 7.43
N LEU A 953 -41.63 -1.30 6.35
CA LEU A 953 -41.14 -1.99 5.16
C LEU A 953 -39.76 -2.62 5.42
N SER A 954 -39.44 -3.73 4.75
CA SER A 954 -38.09 -4.30 4.80
C SER A 954 -37.09 -3.35 4.16
N PRO A 955 -35.82 -3.36 4.61
CA PRO A 955 -34.81 -2.44 4.08
C PRO A 955 -34.65 -2.50 2.55
N ALA A 956 -34.77 -3.67 1.94
CA ALA A 956 -34.65 -3.82 0.48
C ALA A 956 -35.82 -3.17 -0.28
N VAL A 957 -37.06 -3.32 0.25
CA VAL A 957 -38.25 -2.69 -0.33
C VAL A 957 -38.20 -1.19 -0.10
N ALA A 958 -37.79 -0.74 1.10
CA ALA A 958 -37.59 0.67 1.40
C ALA A 958 -36.58 1.36 0.46
N LEU A 959 -35.48 0.66 0.12
CA LEU A 959 -34.54 1.14 -0.87
C LEU A 959 -35.18 1.30 -2.25
N ARG A 960 -35.81 0.24 -2.75
CA ARG A 960 -36.47 0.25 -4.06
C ARG A 960 -37.51 1.37 -4.16
N ASP A 961 -38.35 1.52 -3.16
CA ASP A 961 -39.37 2.58 -3.13
C ASP A 961 -38.77 3.99 -3.08
N ALA A 962 -37.68 4.19 -2.34
CA ALA A 962 -36.94 5.45 -2.34
C ALA A 962 -36.35 5.74 -3.75
N GLN A 963 -35.74 4.77 -4.40
CA GLN A 963 -35.19 4.89 -5.76
C GLN A 963 -36.29 5.20 -6.78
N LEU A 964 -37.42 4.48 -6.74
CA LEU A 964 -38.56 4.73 -7.63
C LEU A 964 -39.21 6.11 -7.38
N SER A 965 -39.22 6.58 -6.14
CA SER A 965 -39.73 7.93 -5.81
C SER A 965 -38.86 9.03 -6.42
N MET A 966 -37.54 8.83 -6.47
CA MET A 966 -36.62 9.77 -7.11
C MET A 966 -36.70 9.69 -8.63
N LEU A 967 -36.72 8.50 -9.21
CA LEU A 967 -36.90 8.27 -10.65
C LEU A 967 -38.16 8.94 -11.18
N ARG A 968 -39.25 8.95 -10.40
CA ARG A 968 -40.55 9.55 -10.72
C ARG A 968 -40.72 10.99 -10.23
N SER A 969 -39.68 11.61 -9.71
CA SER A 969 -39.72 12.97 -9.15
C SER A 969 -39.97 14.02 -10.23
N ASN A 970 -40.66 15.10 -9.89
CA ASN A 970 -40.79 16.26 -10.76
C ASN A 970 -39.49 17.09 -10.86
N ASN A 971 -38.51 16.88 -9.98
CA ASN A 971 -37.21 17.54 -10.03
C ASN A 971 -36.27 16.79 -11.01
N PRO A 972 -35.87 17.41 -12.12
CA PRO A 972 -35.00 16.76 -13.11
C PRO A 972 -33.68 16.24 -12.53
N ALA A 973 -33.08 16.97 -11.59
CA ALA A 973 -31.81 16.56 -10.96
C ALA A 973 -31.94 15.24 -10.20
N ARG A 974 -33.08 14.97 -9.57
CA ARG A 974 -33.33 13.71 -8.84
C ARG A 974 -33.65 12.53 -9.75
N ARG A 975 -34.12 12.79 -10.99
CA ARG A 975 -34.44 11.73 -11.95
C ARG A 975 -33.21 11.14 -12.64
N THR A 976 -32.06 11.80 -12.54
CA THR A 976 -30.85 11.27 -13.18
C THR A 976 -30.47 9.93 -12.53
N PRO A 977 -30.09 8.90 -13.31
CA PRO A 977 -29.63 7.64 -12.75
C PRO A 977 -28.51 7.81 -11.73
N ALA A 978 -27.60 8.75 -11.99
CA ALA A 978 -26.51 9.09 -11.07
C ALA A 978 -26.99 9.48 -9.66
N ALA A 979 -28.18 10.10 -9.52
CA ALA A 979 -28.71 10.55 -8.23
C ALA A 979 -29.38 9.43 -7.42
N TRP A 980 -30.14 8.52 -8.05
CA TRP A 980 -30.91 7.50 -7.34
C TRP A 980 -30.25 6.12 -7.32
N SER A 981 -29.43 5.78 -8.30
CA SER A 981 -28.84 4.45 -8.39
C SER A 981 -27.52 4.28 -7.63
N ALA A 982 -27.01 5.35 -7.06
CA ALA A 982 -25.80 5.28 -6.23
C ALA A 982 -25.97 4.39 -5.00
N PHE A 983 -27.20 4.24 -4.50
CA PHE A 983 -27.47 3.50 -3.27
C PHE A 983 -27.67 2.02 -3.50
N GLN A 984 -26.97 1.22 -2.69
CA GLN A 984 -27.09 -0.25 -2.66
C GLN A 984 -27.31 -0.72 -1.24
N ILE A 985 -28.07 -1.82 -1.09
CA ILE A 985 -28.30 -2.47 0.20
C ILE A 985 -27.63 -3.84 0.24
N TYR A 986 -26.89 -4.07 1.30
CA TYR A 986 -26.21 -5.32 1.59
C TYR A 986 -26.92 -6.04 2.72
N GLY A 987 -27.18 -7.32 2.54
CA GLY A 987 -27.87 -8.12 3.54
C GLY A 987 -29.35 -7.74 3.59
N THR A 988 -30.20 -8.57 3.81
CA THR A 988 -31.59 -8.56 4.24
C THR A 988 -32.17 -9.92 3.95
N LYS A 989 -32.67 -10.60 4.95
CA LYS A 989 -33.51 -11.77 4.75
C LYS A 989 -34.92 -11.34 4.45
#